data_364557ce75b6f954f4ada23e97f21fa4
#
_entry.id   364557ce75b6f954f4ada23e97f21fa4
#
_cell.length_a   1.000
_cell.length_b   1.000
_cell.length_c   1.000
_cell.angle_alpha   90.00
_cell.angle_beta   90.00
_cell.angle_gamma   90.00
#
_symmetry.space_group_name_H-M   'P 1'
#
loop_
_entity.id
_entity.type
_entity.pdbx_description
1 polymer ?
#
loop_
_entity_poly.entity_id
_entity_poly.type
_entity_poly.pdbx_seq_one_letter_code
_entity_poly.pdbx_strand_id
1 'polypeptide(L)'
;MSLPNAARLLSISAAGIALAASGIFGQSPRRSVPDPGVIATDQRITPAGVQTVFDGRVTGVRFASSSDVWVVVPGSAFHLAWTNNQLIARGRFDGRSGVQGVAVDPTNGRAFVSSVGRLPRGTTPTRLAGLPSALRANAVAQLNVFAGNATGDNVAPLNSSGALGDFMAGAPAVASRAGADGRRVAVVPLTANDALAVVDAATGSPIRLVALGVAPFAAVLSADGATAYVSNVGGEQPKAGDRSARQCCDRRAEAVRTDERGVAREGTVTRVDVAAGRVTHTVRVGRHPTALAWDEQHARLYVALGNDDGVSVIDTRSNGVVATLPIAPFRERKAGLAPTALALAPDGRTLYVALGGANAVAVYDVSPASPPWRLLGLIPSGWYPSSLDVSSDGKYLAVGALLGVGSGEGKSDGAPGRLGRYVHAYRGTVSVVPVPTSQELAAYSTAVAENNHLTPAGSSGGVAASLAARSDARPQPVPERPGEPTPIRHVVFIIRENRTYDQILGGLGRGAGDSSLVIYGRDVTPNAHALSEQYVTLDHFFATGGNSADGHQWLTQANETEYPLWPLYFGRSYPSEGVDPLAYSSGGFLWESAQAKGKRVAVFGEYAPATSDSVSGVRRELLAQWRDVKSDRPTYFRDALKKRYRTKSDIPSLDKALIREFPGWTQEVPDVVKAEDILAHLRDWEQAGSMPELVMAVLPSDHTVGTTPGWCTPRACVADNDLALGKIVEGLSHSRFWPTMAILVVEDDAQNGVDHIDGHRTVALAISPYARRGVVDSTFYSQPSMVKTIELMLGLPAMSVFDLVATDMRASFIGPEEQPNVAPYTAQMPKVSLFELNERVGAITGPNAAARRRAALASARMNFGEPDAAPSDALNKILWHEARGWGTTFPGVKQSLFFPLSRDLEDDEREERAERERPAPKVAQPPRRP
;
A
#
# COMPACT_ATOMS: atom_id res chain seq x y z
N MET A 1 -1.33 -65.22 34.07
CA MET A 1 0.09 -65.69 34.10
C MET A 1 0.80 -64.93 33.02
N SER A 2 1.40 -63.93 33.43
CA SER A 2 2.83 -63.55 33.46
C SER A 2 3.45 -63.27 32.06
N LEU A 3 3.57 -62.05 31.69
CA LEU A 3 4.77 -61.18 31.49
C LEU A 3 5.90 -61.72 30.57
N PRO A 4 6.72 -60.82 29.96
CA PRO A 4 6.75 -59.38 29.95
C PRO A 4 7.21 -58.73 28.61
N ASN A 5 6.92 -57.43 28.51
CA ASN A 5 7.51 -56.44 27.62
C ASN A 5 8.94 -56.08 28.06
N ALA A 6 9.90 -56.12 27.17
CA ALA A 6 11.13 -55.34 27.25
C ALA A 6 11.81 -55.25 25.89
N ALA A 7 11.47 -54.30 25.07
CA ALA A 7 12.30 -53.82 23.92
C ALA A 7 11.63 -52.66 23.21
N ARG A 8 11.56 -51.49 23.83
CA ARG A 8 11.31 -50.21 23.15
C ARG A 8 11.77 -49.03 24.02
N LEU A 9 13.07 -48.91 24.13
CA LEU A 9 13.69 -47.67 24.69
C LEU A 9 15.14 -47.62 24.20
N LEU A 10 15.38 -47.26 22.96
CA LEU A 10 16.68 -46.78 22.47
C LEU A 10 16.53 -46.36 20.97
N SER A 11 15.81 -45.31 20.71
CA SER A 11 15.88 -44.60 19.41
C SER A 11 15.30 -43.16 19.46
N ILE A 12 15.43 -42.48 20.59
CA ILE A 12 15.14 -41.04 20.71
C ILE A 12 16.35 -40.34 21.35
N SER A 13 17.44 -40.28 20.65
CA SER A 13 18.63 -39.50 21.07
C SER A 13 19.53 -39.06 19.92
N ALA A 14 19.09 -39.13 18.67
CA ALA A 14 19.90 -38.66 17.53
C ALA A 14 19.23 -37.52 16.71
N ALA A 15 18.01 -37.11 17.06
CA ALA A 15 17.30 -36.02 16.39
C ALA A 15 17.32 -34.67 17.16
N GLY A 16 17.96 -34.65 18.32
CA GLY A 16 17.94 -33.48 19.23
C GLY A 16 19.16 -32.56 19.19
N ILE A 17 20.16 -32.80 18.35
CA ILE A 17 21.42 -32.00 18.33
C ILE A 17 21.63 -31.27 16.98
N ALA A 18 20.74 -31.34 16.04
CA ALA A 18 20.84 -30.61 14.76
C ALA A 18 20.01 -29.29 14.69
N LEU A 19 19.38 -28.88 15.78
CA LEU A 19 18.50 -27.69 15.83
C LEU A 19 19.05 -26.48 16.62
N ALA A 20 20.31 -26.51 17.02
CA ALA A 20 20.90 -25.43 17.84
C ALA A 20 21.99 -24.59 17.14
N ALA A 21 22.16 -24.71 15.81
CA ALA A 21 23.19 -23.97 15.06
C ALA A 21 22.65 -23.08 13.93
N SER A 22 21.34 -22.78 13.86
CA SER A 22 20.76 -21.94 12.80
C SER A 22 20.36 -20.52 13.24
N GLY A 23 21.04 -19.96 14.21
CA GLY A 23 20.66 -18.71 14.86
C GLY A 23 21.30 -17.41 14.34
N ILE A 24 21.95 -17.38 13.16
CA ILE A 24 22.58 -16.12 12.66
C ILE A 24 22.41 -15.89 11.14
N PHE A 25 21.80 -16.79 10.38
CA PHE A 25 21.63 -16.60 8.94
C PHE A 25 20.19 -16.16 8.64
N GLY A 26 20.03 -15.11 7.84
CA GLY A 26 18.70 -14.72 7.29
C GLY A 26 18.03 -15.97 6.74
N GLN A 27 16.71 -16.10 6.95
CA GLN A 27 15.99 -17.31 6.55
C GLN A 27 16.20 -17.62 5.06
N SER A 28 16.55 -18.86 4.76
CA SER A 28 16.68 -19.32 3.38
C SER A 28 15.30 -19.36 2.71
N PRO A 29 15.20 -19.19 1.37
CA PRO A 29 13.96 -19.37 0.63
C PRO A 29 13.30 -20.71 0.93
N ARG A 30 11.97 -20.74 1.03
CA ARG A 30 11.17 -21.91 1.47
C ARG A 30 10.12 -22.26 0.43
N ARG A 31 9.68 -23.51 0.38
CA ARG A 31 8.59 -23.96 -0.50
C ARG A 31 7.20 -23.46 -0.04
N SER A 32 7.00 -23.40 1.27
CA SER A 32 5.76 -22.93 1.88
C SER A 32 6.03 -22.38 3.27
N VAL A 33 5.04 -21.74 3.84
CA VAL A 33 5.04 -21.28 5.24
C VAL A 33 3.88 -21.95 5.98
N PRO A 34 4.02 -22.26 7.27
CA PRO A 34 2.95 -22.87 8.07
C PRO A 34 1.82 -21.88 8.41
N ASP A 35 2.08 -20.58 8.28
CA ASP A 35 1.24 -19.48 8.75
C ASP A 35 1.04 -18.41 7.64
N PRO A 36 0.37 -18.72 6.52
CA PRO A 36 0.11 -17.72 5.49
C PRO A 36 -0.69 -16.56 6.09
N GLY A 37 -0.44 -15.34 5.58
CA GLY A 37 -1.17 -14.15 5.97
C GLY A 37 -2.59 -14.13 5.40
N VAL A 38 -3.40 -13.21 5.88
CA VAL A 38 -4.72 -12.93 5.34
C VAL A 38 -4.58 -12.22 4.00
N ILE A 39 -5.36 -12.61 3.01
CA ILE A 39 -5.48 -11.93 1.73
C ILE A 39 -6.62 -10.91 1.85
N ALA A 40 -6.26 -9.67 2.16
CA ALA A 40 -7.22 -8.64 2.56
C ALA A 40 -8.19 -8.20 1.44
N THR A 41 -8.00 -8.70 0.22
CA THR A 41 -8.94 -8.51 -0.92
C THR A 41 -10.03 -9.59 -1.01
N ASP A 42 -10.14 -10.49 -0.03
CA ASP A 42 -11.10 -11.63 0.00
C ASP A 42 -10.92 -12.64 -1.16
N GLN A 43 -9.78 -12.61 -1.83
CA GLN A 43 -9.43 -13.55 -2.89
C GLN A 43 -8.74 -14.80 -2.32
N ARG A 44 -8.79 -15.91 -3.06
CA ARG A 44 -8.02 -17.11 -2.75
C ARG A 44 -6.73 -17.18 -3.57
N ILE A 45 -5.70 -17.78 -3.00
CA ILE A 45 -4.39 -17.93 -3.66
C ILE A 45 -4.10 -19.42 -3.83
N THR A 46 -4.03 -19.86 -5.10
CA THR A 46 -3.73 -21.25 -5.47
C THR A 46 -2.70 -21.29 -6.60
N PRO A 47 -1.45 -20.85 -6.36
CA PRO A 47 -0.47 -20.65 -7.42
C PRO A 47 -0.11 -21.96 -8.11
N ALA A 48 0.00 -21.92 -9.45
CA ALA A 48 0.45 -23.04 -10.26
C ALA A 48 1.97 -23.22 -10.17
N GLY A 49 2.44 -24.44 -10.49
CA GLY A 49 3.85 -24.77 -10.61
C GLY A 49 4.59 -24.93 -9.29
N VAL A 50 5.89 -24.71 -9.32
CA VAL A 50 6.78 -24.87 -8.16
C VAL A 50 6.99 -23.53 -7.48
N GLN A 51 6.45 -23.39 -6.28
CA GLN A 51 6.51 -22.14 -5.51
C GLN A 51 7.74 -22.10 -4.61
N THR A 52 8.33 -20.89 -4.50
CA THR A 52 9.34 -20.53 -3.50
C THR A 52 8.91 -19.25 -2.80
N VAL A 53 9.00 -19.21 -1.48
CA VAL A 53 8.60 -18.10 -0.60
C VAL A 53 9.84 -17.37 -0.10
N PHE A 54 9.82 -16.06 -0.17
CA PHE A 54 10.89 -15.17 0.28
C PHE A 54 10.39 -14.26 1.40
N ASP A 55 11.24 -13.96 2.38
CA ASP A 55 10.97 -12.89 3.34
C ASP A 55 11.13 -11.53 2.63
N GLY A 56 10.07 -10.75 2.58
CA GLY A 56 9.97 -9.50 1.84
C GLY A 56 9.25 -9.63 0.51
N ARG A 57 8.92 -8.50 -0.09
CA ARG A 57 8.23 -8.40 -1.38
C ARG A 57 9.13 -8.85 -2.53
N VAL A 58 8.66 -9.73 -3.40
CA VAL A 58 9.38 -10.07 -4.64
C VAL A 58 9.15 -8.98 -5.67
N THR A 59 10.18 -8.21 -5.95
CA THR A 59 10.14 -7.08 -6.88
C THR A 59 10.65 -7.39 -8.28
N GLY A 60 11.24 -8.56 -8.50
CA GLY A 60 11.69 -8.96 -9.83
C GLY A 60 12.10 -10.42 -9.89
N VAL A 61 11.85 -11.05 -11.03
CA VAL A 61 12.32 -12.40 -11.36
C VAL A 61 12.78 -12.46 -12.82
N ARG A 62 13.91 -13.14 -13.07
CA ARG A 62 14.43 -13.45 -14.42
C ARG A 62 15.12 -14.80 -14.42
N PHE A 63 14.96 -15.57 -15.50
CA PHE A 63 15.76 -16.77 -15.72
C PHE A 63 17.22 -16.40 -15.99
N ALA A 64 18.14 -17.05 -15.31
CA ALA A 64 19.54 -17.09 -15.72
C ALA A 64 19.79 -18.26 -16.68
N SER A 65 19.06 -19.37 -16.49
CA SER A 65 18.95 -20.52 -17.38
C SER A 65 17.58 -21.20 -17.18
N SER A 66 17.25 -22.23 -17.94
CA SER A 66 16.00 -23.00 -17.73
C SER A 66 15.91 -23.68 -16.35
N SER A 67 17.02 -23.82 -15.62
CA SER A 67 17.12 -24.52 -14.32
C SER A 67 17.22 -23.55 -13.13
N ASP A 68 17.54 -22.27 -13.35
CA ASP A 68 17.81 -21.32 -12.31
C ASP A 68 17.30 -19.91 -12.61
N VAL A 69 16.96 -19.19 -11.54
CA VAL A 69 16.38 -17.85 -11.60
C VAL A 69 17.11 -16.88 -10.68
N TRP A 70 17.20 -15.62 -11.12
CA TRP A 70 17.47 -14.48 -10.24
C TRP A 70 16.15 -13.92 -9.71
N VAL A 71 16.09 -13.75 -8.39
CA VAL A 71 14.94 -13.19 -7.68
C VAL A 71 15.40 -12.02 -6.84
N VAL A 72 14.73 -10.88 -6.95
CA VAL A 72 15.08 -9.67 -6.19
C VAL A 72 14.01 -9.39 -5.16
N VAL A 73 14.49 -9.16 -3.93
CA VAL A 73 13.72 -8.64 -2.82
C VAL A 73 14.48 -7.43 -2.23
N PRO A 74 13.86 -6.61 -1.37
CA PRO A 74 14.58 -5.48 -0.76
C PRO A 74 15.91 -5.91 -0.12
N GLY A 75 17.01 -5.26 -0.51
CA GLY A 75 18.36 -5.49 -0.01
C GLY A 75 19.04 -6.80 -0.45
N SER A 76 18.43 -7.64 -1.26
CA SER A 76 19.01 -8.92 -1.69
C SER A 76 18.59 -9.36 -3.09
N ALA A 77 19.53 -9.96 -3.81
CA ALA A 77 19.30 -10.69 -5.05
C ALA A 77 19.68 -12.17 -4.83
N PHE A 78 18.73 -13.07 -5.05
CA PHE A 78 18.92 -14.52 -4.90
C PHE A 78 19.08 -15.16 -6.26
N HIS A 79 20.15 -15.92 -6.45
CA HIS A 79 20.33 -16.85 -7.56
C HIS A 79 19.95 -18.24 -7.04
N LEU A 80 18.91 -18.84 -7.61
CA LEU A 80 18.24 -20.03 -7.08
C LEU A 80 18.06 -21.10 -8.16
N ALA A 81 18.52 -22.32 -7.89
CA ALA A 81 18.11 -23.52 -8.63
C ALA A 81 16.68 -23.87 -8.18
N TRP A 82 15.70 -23.54 -9.00
CA TRP A 82 14.29 -23.56 -8.60
C TRP A 82 13.73 -24.99 -8.43
N THR A 83 14.25 -25.98 -9.12
CA THR A 83 13.75 -27.36 -9.09
C THR A 83 13.89 -28.02 -7.70
N ASN A 84 15.01 -27.81 -7.05
CA ASN A 84 15.34 -28.35 -5.72
C ASN A 84 15.39 -27.30 -4.61
N ASN A 85 15.05 -26.05 -4.92
CA ASN A 85 15.10 -24.90 -4.01
C ASN A 85 16.50 -24.64 -3.43
N GLN A 86 17.54 -24.93 -4.20
CA GLN A 86 18.91 -24.73 -3.74
C GLN A 86 19.36 -23.30 -3.99
N LEU A 87 19.78 -22.62 -2.94
CA LEU A 87 20.42 -21.30 -3.04
C LEU A 87 21.83 -21.49 -3.65
N ILE A 88 22.04 -20.88 -4.83
CA ILE A 88 23.35 -20.83 -5.49
C ILE A 88 24.13 -19.64 -4.94
N ALA A 89 23.53 -18.45 -4.97
CA ALA A 89 24.13 -17.24 -4.47
C ALA A 89 23.10 -16.29 -3.86
N ARG A 90 23.52 -15.50 -2.89
CA ARG A 90 22.75 -14.35 -2.36
C ARG A 90 23.62 -13.11 -2.42
N GLY A 91 23.32 -12.27 -3.40
CA GLY A 91 23.88 -10.92 -3.52
C GLY A 91 23.26 -9.97 -2.50
N ARG A 92 24.08 -9.08 -1.94
CA ARG A 92 23.65 -8.03 -1.03
C ARG A 92 23.88 -6.68 -1.66
N PHE A 93 22.93 -5.76 -1.49
CA PHE A 93 23.08 -4.37 -1.85
C PHE A 93 22.39 -3.49 -0.80
N ASP A 94 22.86 -2.26 -0.66
CA ASP A 94 22.27 -1.32 0.28
C ASP A 94 20.93 -0.81 -0.24
N GLY A 95 19.96 -0.71 0.67
CA GLY A 95 18.68 -0.11 0.38
C GLY A 95 17.65 -1.08 -0.24
N ARG A 96 16.89 -0.59 -1.23
CA ARG A 96 15.70 -1.25 -1.78
C ARG A 96 15.90 -1.56 -3.26
N SER A 97 15.29 -2.64 -3.74
CA SER A 97 15.22 -2.94 -5.17
C SER A 97 14.33 -1.94 -5.90
N GLY A 98 14.65 -1.69 -7.16
CA GLY A 98 13.78 -0.92 -8.06
C GLY A 98 12.53 -1.72 -8.50
N VAL A 99 11.65 -1.04 -9.20
CA VAL A 99 10.46 -1.61 -9.82
C VAL A 99 10.86 -2.61 -10.89
N GLN A 100 10.35 -3.86 -10.82
CA GLN A 100 10.78 -4.98 -11.68
C GLN A 100 12.31 -5.04 -11.84
N GLY A 101 13.00 -4.80 -10.76
CA GLY A 101 14.37 -4.29 -10.65
C GLY A 101 15.48 -5.21 -11.11
N VAL A 102 15.26 -6.16 -12.03
CA VAL A 102 16.30 -7.07 -12.51
C VAL A 102 16.24 -7.31 -14.01
N ALA A 103 17.39 -7.22 -14.65
CA ALA A 103 17.65 -7.74 -15.98
C ALA A 103 18.81 -8.74 -15.93
N VAL A 104 18.77 -9.76 -16.79
CA VAL A 104 19.84 -10.78 -16.88
C VAL A 104 20.47 -10.71 -18.25
N ASP A 105 21.79 -10.72 -18.27
CA ASP A 105 22.57 -10.84 -19.50
C ASP A 105 22.49 -12.28 -20.01
N PRO A 106 21.85 -12.54 -21.14
CA PRO A 106 21.67 -13.89 -21.65
C PRO A 106 22.99 -14.57 -22.09
N THR A 107 24.08 -13.81 -22.21
CA THR A 107 25.37 -14.37 -22.67
C THR A 107 26.23 -14.92 -21.55
N ASN A 108 26.04 -14.45 -20.31
CA ASN A 108 26.90 -14.82 -19.19
C ASN A 108 26.17 -14.92 -17.83
N GLY A 109 24.83 -14.80 -17.83
CA GLY A 109 23.99 -14.93 -16.64
C GLY A 109 24.14 -13.83 -15.59
N ARG A 110 24.86 -12.73 -15.87
CA ARG A 110 25.01 -11.60 -14.96
C ARG A 110 23.66 -10.94 -14.68
N ALA A 111 23.38 -10.66 -13.43
CA ALA A 111 22.19 -9.92 -13.02
C ALA A 111 22.49 -8.43 -12.85
N PHE A 112 21.69 -7.59 -13.48
CA PHE A 112 21.69 -6.13 -13.36
C PHE A 112 20.50 -5.74 -12.50
N VAL A 113 20.76 -5.30 -11.28
CA VAL A 113 19.74 -5.02 -10.27
C VAL A 113 19.67 -3.52 -10.04
N SER A 114 18.57 -2.89 -10.43
CA SER A 114 18.29 -1.51 -10.03
C SER A 114 17.92 -1.45 -8.56
N SER A 115 18.39 -0.44 -7.87
CA SER A 115 18.16 -0.27 -6.44
C SER A 115 18.14 1.20 -6.03
N VAL A 116 17.70 1.43 -4.81
CA VAL A 116 17.75 2.74 -4.15
C VAL A 116 18.64 2.57 -2.93
N GLY A 117 19.86 3.09 -3.00
CA GLY A 117 20.85 3.03 -1.93
C GLY A 117 21.02 4.39 -1.25
N ARG A 118 21.88 4.42 -0.24
CA ARG A 118 22.28 5.67 0.40
C ARG A 118 23.66 6.10 -0.06
N LEU A 119 23.84 7.42 -0.21
CA LEU A 119 25.19 7.96 -0.34
C LEU A 119 25.87 7.98 1.04
N PRO A 120 27.11 7.52 1.16
CA PRO A 120 27.90 7.71 2.37
C PRO A 120 27.97 9.19 2.76
N ARG A 121 27.92 9.51 4.05
CA ARG A 121 28.06 10.89 4.54
C ARG A 121 29.36 11.53 4.00
N GLY A 122 29.26 12.77 3.49
CA GLY A 122 30.40 13.51 2.94
C GLY A 122 30.75 13.13 1.51
N THR A 123 30.06 12.21 0.87
CA THR A 123 30.24 11.92 -0.57
C THR A 123 29.50 12.98 -1.39
N THR A 124 30.23 13.74 -2.18
CA THR A 124 29.62 14.58 -3.22
C THR A 124 29.17 13.64 -4.33
N PRO A 125 27.87 13.56 -4.70
CA PRO A 125 27.45 12.73 -5.82
C PRO A 125 28.18 13.18 -7.08
N THR A 126 28.75 12.24 -7.82
CA THR A 126 29.24 12.53 -9.17
C THR A 126 28.00 12.85 -10.00
N ARG A 127 27.79 14.13 -10.28
CA ARG A 127 26.63 14.58 -11.05
C ARG A 127 26.84 14.18 -12.49
N LEU A 128 25.93 13.39 -13.02
CA LEU A 128 25.81 13.27 -14.48
C LEU A 128 25.37 14.62 -15.03
N ALA A 129 25.99 15.07 -16.13
CA ALA A 129 25.57 16.28 -16.82
C ALA A 129 24.11 16.12 -17.27
N GLY A 130 23.25 17.05 -16.88
CA GLY A 130 21.83 17.04 -17.22
C GLY A 130 20.85 16.73 -16.06
N LEU A 131 21.33 16.34 -14.87
CA LEU A 131 20.45 16.30 -13.69
C LEU A 131 20.06 17.74 -13.29
N PRO A 132 18.75 18.05 -13.17
CA PRO A 132 18.33 19.26 -12.50
C PRO A 132 18.88 19.26 -11.07
N SER A 133 19.20 20.44 -10.56
CA SER A 133 19.75 20.79 -9.25
C SER A 133 19.56 19.76 -8.12
N ALA A 134 20.53 19.70 -7.21
CA ALA A 134 20.57 18.97 -5.93
C ALA A 134 19.61 17.79 -5.77
N LEU A 135 20.17 16.59 -5.61
CA LEU A 135 19.42 15.38 -5.23
C LEU A 135 18.43 15.68 -4.09
N ARG A 136 17.20 15.24 -4.26
CA ARG A 136 16.07 15.54 -3.35
C ARG A 136 16.21 14.83 -1.99
N ALA A 137 17.01 13.76 -1.95
CA ALA A 137 17.26 12.97 -0.74
C ALA A 137 18.68 12.40 -0.74
N ASN A 138 19.13 11.88 0.41
CA ASN A 138 20.35 11.08 0.51
C ASN A 138 20.17 9.67 -0.10
N ALA A 139 18.96 9.33 -0.51
CA ALA A 139 18.62 8.11 -1.23
C ALA A 139 18.83 8.32 -2.72
N VAL A 140 19.56 7.42 -3.38
CA VAL A 140 19.98 7.55 -4.77
C VAL A 140 19.68 6.28 -5.53
N ALA A 141 19.19 6.45 -6.77
CA ALA A 141 19.03 5.33 -7.70
C ALA A 141 20.40 4.80 -8.12
N GLN A 142 20.55 3.48 -8.13
CA GLN A 142 21.77 2.76 -8.46
C GLN A 142 21.50 1.55 -9.34
N LEU A 143 22.53 1.08 -10.04
CA LEU A 143 22.54 -0.21 -10.72
C LEU A 143 23.68 -1.07 -10.15
N ASN A 144 23.35 -2.24 -9.62
CA ASN A 144 24.32 -3.22 -9.11
C ASN A 144 24.40 -4.40 -10.07
N VAL A 145 25.62 -4.86 -10.35
CA VAL A 145 25.88 -5.98 -11.25
C VAL A 145 26.45 -7.16 -10.49
N PHE A 146 25.79 -8.31 -10.54
CA PHE A 146 26.23 -9.55 -9.91
C PHE A 146 26.72 -10.53 -10.94
N ALA A 147 27.79 -11.29 -10.60
CA ALA A 147 28.33 -12.32 -11.48
C ALA A 147 27.33 -13.48 -11.66
N GLY A 148 27.15 -13.94 -12.88
CA GLY A 148 26.29 -15.09 -13.21
C GLY A 148 26.77 -16.41 -12.60
N ASN A 149 28.08 -16.53 -12.33
CA ASN A 149 28.70 -17.68 -11.67
C ASN A 149 29.02 -17.44 -10.19
N ALA A 150 28.47 -16.39 -9.57
CA ALA A 150 28.64 -16.15 -8.13
C ALA A 150 28.02 -17.30 -7.32
N THR A 151 28.68 -17.67 -6.23
CA THR A 151 28.21 -18.69 -5.28
C THR A 151 28.41 -18.25 -3.84
N GLY A 152 27.50 -18.64 -2.97
CA GLY A 152 27.57 -18.38 -1.53
C GLY A 152 26.67 -17.27 -1.03
N ASP A 153 26.69 -17.03 0.27
CA ASP A 153 25.92 -15.95 0.94
C ASP A 153 26.77 -14.68 1.08
N ASN A 154 26.14 -13.51 1.05
CA ASN A 154 26.78 -12.19 1.11
C ASN A 154 27.72 -11.85 -0.07
N VAL A 155 27.36 -12.27 -1.28
CA VAL A 155 28.11 -11.91 -2.49
C VAL A 155 27.96 -10.40 -2.73
N ALA A 156 29.11 -9.72 -2.84
CA ALA A 156 29.14 -8.30 -3.21
C ALA A 156 28.88 -8.16 -4.72
N PRO A 157 28.28 -7.03 -5.18
CA PRO A 157 28.19 -6.75 -6.59
C PRO A 157 29.58 -6.60 -7.21
N LEU A 158 29.78 -7.07 -8.42
CA LEU A 158 31.00 -6.86 -9.22
C LEU A 158 31.26 -5.36 -9.41
N ASN A 159 30.18 -4.64 -9.70
CA ASN A 159 30.16 -3.22 -9.97
C ASN A 159 28.89 -2.60 -9.40
N SER A 160 29.00 -1.33 -8.98
CA SER A 160 27.89 -0.46 -8.64
C SER A 160 28.06 0.88 -9.33
N SER A 161 27.01 1.42 -9.91
CA SER A 161 27.06 2.63 -10.73
C SER A 161 27.34 3.93 -9.96
N GLY A 162 27.33 3.91 -8.64
CA GLY A 162 27.18 5.12 -7.86
C GLY A 162 25.78 5.74 -8.01
N ALA A 163 25.64 7.04 -7.76
CA ALA A 163 24.35 7.73 -7.88
C ALA A 163 24.00 7.99 -9.34
N LEU A 164 22.94 7.38 -9.83
CA LEU A 164 22.35 7.64 -11.16
C LEU A 164 21.33 8.78 -11.12
N GLY A 165 20.58 8.90 -10.05
CA GLY A 165 19.50 9.87 -9.85
C GLY A 165 18.93 9.80 -8.45
N ASP A 166 17.75 10.41 -8.27
CA ASP A 166 17.01 10.38 -7.02
C ASP A 166 16.36 9.01 -6.75
N PHE A 167 15.76 8.85 -5.62
CA PHE A 167 15.31 7.67 -4.87
C PHE A 167 14.44 6.61 -5.60
N MET A 168 14.05 6.78 -6.86
CA MET A 168 13.26 5.78 -7.60
C MET A 168 13.99 5.30 -8.85
N ALA A 169 14.16 3.99 -8.96
CA ALA A 169 14.71 3.31 -10.11
C ALA A 169 13.69 2.32 -10.70
N GLY A 170 13.50 2.36 -12.00
CA GLY A 170 12.59 1.47 -12.73
C GLY A 170 13.23 0.16 -13.16
N ALA A 171 12.52 -0.58 -14.04
CA ALA A 171 12.96 -1.84 -14.61
C ALA A 171 14.12 -1.62 -15.60
N PRO A 172 15.33 -2.17 -15.32
CA PRO A 172 16.49 -2.01 -16.18
C PRO A 172 16.40 -2.91 -17.42
N ALA A 173 17.17 -2.55 -18.47
CA ALA A 173 17.42 -3.44 -19.59
C ALA A 173 18.91 -3.46 -19.92
N VAL A 174 19.39 -4.60 -20.48
CA VAL A 174 20.78 -4.79 -20.87
C VAL A 174 20.86 -5.30 -22.32
N ALA A 175 21.74 -4.71 -23.12
CA ALA A 175 21.96 -5.16 -24.49
C ALA A 175 22.61 -6.55 -24.52
N SER A 176 22.16 -7.43 -25.41
CA SER A 176 22.73 -8.77 -25.55
C SER A 176 24.05 -8.82 -26.31
N ARG A 177 24.33 -7.80 -27.14
CA ARG A 177 25.59 -7.65 -27.91
C ARG A 177 26.09 -6.21 -27.88
N ALA A 178 27.33 -6.02 -28.23
CA ALA A 178 27.94 -4.71 -28.33
C ALA A 178 27.35 -3.90 -29.49
N GLY A 179 27.24 -2.61 -29.30
CA GLY A 179 26.88 -1.64 -30.32
C GLY A 179 28.00 -1.39 -31.34
N ALA A 180 27.79 -0.48 -32.29
CA ALA A 180 28.73 -0.13 -33.31
C ALA A 180 30.07 0.45 -32.80
N ASP A 181 30.03 1.02 -31.57
CA ASP A 181 31.21 1.56 -30.87
C ASP A 181 31.98 0.49 -30.06
N GLY A 182 31.58 -0.78 -30.13
CA GLY A 182 32.18 -1.88 -29.43
C GLY A 182 31.78 -1.97 -27.95
N ARG A 183 30.87 -1.09 -27.42
CA ARG A 183 30.39 -1.10 -26.05
C ARG A 183 29.07 -1.80 -25.91
N ARG A 184 28.87 -2.47 -24.78
CA ARG A 184 27.56 -2.95 -24.34
C ARG A 184 26.99 -1.99 -23.31
N VAL A 185 25.72 -1.66 -23.46
CA VAL A 185 25.05 -0.73 -22.57
C VAL A 185 23.94 -1.41 -21.78
N ALA A 186 23.70 -0.89 -20.59
CA ALA A 186 22.48 -1.10 -19.83
C ALA A 186 21.77 0.24 -19.67
N VAL A 187 20.45 0.20 -19.46
CA VAL A 187 19.66 1.40 -19.21
C VAL A 187 18.81 1.22 -17.97
N VAL A 188 18.59 2.32 -17.23
CA VAL A 188 17.79 2.36 -16.01
C VAL A 188 16.85 3.55 -16.10
N PRO A 189 15.51 3.35 -16.13
CA PRO A 189 14.54 4.43 -15.94
C PRO A 189 14.69 5.04 -14.54
N LEU A 190 14.72 6.36 -14.45
CA LEU A 190 14.81 7.13 -13.22
C LEU A 190 13.48 7.82 -12.99
N THR A 191 12.57 7.14 -12.33
CA THR A 191 11.16 7.53 -12.17
C THR A 191 11.00 8.89 -11.49
N ALA A 192 11.86 9.21 -10.51
CA ALA A 192 11.82 10.49 -9.81
C ALA A 192 12.51 11.64 -10.55
N ASN A 193 13.22 11.37 -11.66
CA ASN A 193 13.98 12.38 -12.41
C ASN A 193 13.49 12.59 -13.84
N ASP A 194 12.44 11.89 -14.27
CA ASP A 194 11.94 11.92 -15.66
C ASP A 194 13.04 11.71 -16.68
N ALA A 195 13.90 10.71 -16.45
CA ALA A 195 15.10 10.47 -17.25
C ALA A 195 15.40 8.98 -17.44
N LEU A 196 16.21 8.67 -18.46
CA LEU A 196 16.84 7.37 -18.67
C LEU A 196 18.34 7.50 -18.39
N ALA A 197 18.88 6.72 -17.47
CA ALA A 197 20.32 6.57 -17.31
C ALA A 197 20.84 5.52 -18.31
N VAL A 198 21.88 5.85 -19.06
CA VAL A 198 22.65 4.94 -19.90
C VAL A 198 23.96 4.62 -19.18
N VAL A 199 24.24 3.34 -19.01
CA VAL A 199 25.34 2.81 -18.19
C VAL A 199 26.16 1.84 -19.05
N ASP A 200 27.48 1.87 -18.92
CA ASP A 200 28.35 0.84 -19.49
C ASP A 200 28.14 -0.49 -18.78
N ALA A 201 27.69 -1.52 -19.49
CA ALA A 201 27.33 -2.81 -18.91
C ALA A 201 28.54 -3.60 -18.35
N ALA A 202 29.75 -3.32 -18.82
CA ALA A 202 30.96 -4.00 -18.35
C ALA A 202 31.47 -3.41 -17.03
N THR A 203 31.42 -2.09 -16.89
CA THR A 203 32.03 -1.35 -15.77
C THR A 203 31.03 -0.83 -14.74
N GLY A 204 29.72 -0.80 -15.09
CA GLY A 204 28.69 -0.15 -14.28
C GLY A 204 28.75 1.37 -14.31
N SER A 205 29.67 1.97 -15.08
CA SER A 205 29.88 3.42 -15.09
C SER A 205 28.78 4.13 -15.87
N PRO A 206 28.20 5.23 -15.31
CA PRO A 206 27.23 6.02 -16.04
C PRO A 206 27.87 6.73 -17.24
N ILE A 207 27.18 6.68 -18.39
CA ILE A 207 27.61 7.30 -19.64
C ILE A 207 26.89 8.64 -19.82
N ARG A 208 25.53 8.64 -19.70
CA ARG A 208 24.70 9.84 -19.89
C ARG A 208 23.31 9.68 -19.31
N LEU A 209 22.59 10.80 -19.23
CA LEU A 209 21.17 10.88 -18.95
C LEU A 209 20.42 11.38 -20.19
N VAL A 210 19.20 10.86 -20.41
CA VAL A 210 18.30 11.29 -21.48
C VAL A 210 16.98 11.69 -20.83
N ALA A 211 16.54 12.94 -21.02
CA ALA A 211 15.26 13.42 -20.52
C ALA A 211 14.10 12.68 -21.22
N LEU A 212 13.06 12.32 -20.46
CA LEU A 212 11.91 11.54 -20.91
C LEU A 212 10.59 12.24 -20.56
N GLY A 213 9.48 11.51 -20.67
CA GLY A 213 8.18 11.88 -20.10
C GLY A 213 8.13 11.69 -18.58
N VAL A 214 6.96 11.96 -18.00
CA VAL A 214 6.73 11.95 -16.55
C VAL A 214 6.71 10.52 -16.02
N ALA A 215 7.44 10.27 -14.94
CA ALA A 215 7.50 8.99 -14.23
C ALA A 215 7.85 7.79 -15.13
N PRO A 216 9.05 7.71 -15.72
CA PRO A 216 9.49 6.55 -16.48
C PRO A 216 9.56 5.30 -15.60
N PHE A 217 9.04 4.16 -16.14
CA PHE A 217 8.81 2.96 -15.33
C PHE A 217 9.68 1.78 -15.80
N ALA A 218 9.57 1.36 -17.06
CA ALA A 218 10.29 0.22 -17.60
C ALA A 218 10.97 0.57 -18.91
N ALA A 219 12.09 -0.11 -19.20
CA ALA A 219 12.79 0.00 -20.46
C ALA A 219 13.00 -1.36 -21.13
N VAL A 220 13.02 -1.35 -22.47
CA VAL A 220 13.52 -2.45 -23.29
C VAL A 220 14.55 -1.91 -24.27
N LEU A 221 15.56 -2.73 -24.61
CA LEU A 221 16.64 -2.38 -25.54
C LEU A 221 16.62 -3.28 -26.76
N SER A 222 17.02 -2.74 -27.92
CA SER A 222 17.43 -3.56 -29.05
C SER A 222 18.65 -4.43 -28.70
N ALA A 223 18.80 -5.56 -29.39
CA ALA A 223 19.87 -6.51 -29.09
C ALA A 223 21.27 -5.86 -29.08
N ASP A 224 21.50 -4.86 -29.93
CA ASP A 224 22.76 -4.09 -30.05
C ASP A 224 22.81 -2.85 -29.13
N GLY A 225 21.76 -2.58 -28.35
CA GLY A 225 21.69 -1.42 -27.46
C GLY A 225 21.54 -0.08 -28.17
N ALA A 226 21.29 -0.03 -29.47
CA ALA A 226 21.18 1.23 -30.23
C ALA A 226 19.86 1.97 -29.97
N THR A 227 18.78 1.23 -29.76
CA THR A 227 17.43 1.78 -29.50
C THR A 227 16.89 1.31 -28.16
N ALA A 228 16.33 2.23 -27.38
CA ALA A 228 15.53 1.92 -26.21
C ALA A 228 14.09 2.39 -26.39
N TYR A 229 13.13 1.63 -25.84
CA TYR A 229 11.77 2.09 -25.57
C TYR A 229 11.58 2.17 -24.08
N VAL A 230 10.94 3.25 -23.61
CA VAL A 230 10.72 3.50 -22.18
C VAL A 230 9.27 3.91 -21.97
N SER A 231 8.57 3.24 -21.05
CA SER A 231 7.22 3.62 -20.62
C SER A 231 7.28 4.77 -19.63
N ASN A 232 6.36 5.75 -19.75
CA ASN A 232 6.24 6.90 -18.86
C ASN A 232 4.80 6.93 -18.33
N VAL A 233 4.62 6.59 -17.06
CA VAL A 233 3.30 6.41 -16.41
C VAL A 233 2.50 7.71 -16.45
N GLY A 234 3.14 8.85 -16.17
CA GLY A 234 2.50 10.18 -16.19
C GLY A 234 2.45 10.86 -17.56
N GLY A 235 2.96 10.20 -18.60
CA GLY A 235 2.88 10.67 -19.98
C GLY A 235 3.79 11.85 -20.33
N GLU A 236 3.31 12.76 -21.17
CA GLU A 236 4.05 13.97 -21.55
C GLU A 236 3.99 15.03 -20.45
N GLN A 237 5.01 15.85 -20.35
CA GLN A 237 5.00 17.06 -19.51
C GLN A 237 3.80 17.96 -19.89
N PRO A 238 3.04 18.50 -18.91
CA PRO A 238 1.94 19.40 -19.19
C PRO A 238 2.39 20.68 -19.92
N LYS A 239 1.58 21.14 -20.87
CA LYS A 239 1.76 22.40 -21.61
C LYS A 239 0.81 23.46 -21.09
N ALA A 240 1.08 24.72 -21.44
CA ALA A 240 0.16 25.81 -21.10
C ALA A 240 -1.24 25.53 -21.68
N GLY A 241 -2.26 25.55 -20.82
CA GLY A 241 -3.65 25.25 -21.17
C GLY A 241 -4.06 23.78 -20.93
N ASP A 242 -3.15 22.86 -20.65
CA ASP A 242 -3.52 21.51 -20.22
C ASP A 242 -4.11 21.53 -18.81
N ARG A 243 -5.17 20.73 -18.59
CA ARG A 243 -5.60 20.38 -17.25
C ARG A 243 -4.50 19.50 -16.65
N SER A 244 -4.00 19.92 -15.51
CA SER A 244 -2.97 19.19 -14.80
C SER A 244 -3.12 19.38 -13.31
N ALA A 245 -2.67 18.41 -12.53
CA ALA A 245 -2.56 18.50 -11.10
C ALA A 245 -1.14 18.14 -10.67
N ARG A 246 -0.69 18.77 -9.60
CA ARG A 246 0.55 18.36 -8.94
C ARG A 246 0.25 17.29 -7.93
N GLN A 247 1.21 16.44 -7.73
CA GLN A 247 1.22 15.54 -6.59
C GLN A 247 1.22 16.36 -5.31
N CYS A 248 0.46 15.92 -4.31
CA CYS A 248 0.49 16.54 -2.98
C CYS A 248 1.93 16.58 -2.45
N CYS A 249 2.16 17.55 -1.64
CA CYS A 249 3.20 17.56 -0.62
C CYS A 249 4.65 17.69 -1.14
N ASP A 250 5.03 17.25 -2.32
CA ASP A 250 6.30 17.60 -2.95
C ASP A 250 6.12 18.66 -4.06
N ARG A 251 6.40 19.89 -3.72
CA ARG A 251 6.33 21.03 -4.67
C ARG A 251 7.35 20.93 -5.82
N ARG A 252 8.28 20.00 -5.76
CA ARG A 252 9.31 19.76 -6.77
C ARG A 252 8.91 18.67 -7.75
N ALA A 253 7.88 17.88 -7.46
CA ALA A 253 7.34 16.93 -8.42
C ALA A 253 6.69 17.67 -9.59
N GLU A 254 6.94 17.20 -10.80
CA GLU A 254 6.31 17.74 -11.99
C GLU A 254 4.80 17.45 -11.96
N ALA A 255 4.02 18.37 -12.52
CA ALA A 255 2.59 18.16 -12.67
C ALA A 255 2.31 17.02 -13.64
N VAL A 256 1.19 16.33 -13.44
CA VAL A 256 0.67 15.28 -14.31
C VAL A 256 -0.55 15.80 -15.05
N ARG A 257 -0.69 15.49 -16.33
CA ARG A 257 -1.90 15.81 -17.11
C ARG A 257 -3.06 14.97 -16.61
N THR A 258 -4.20 15.61 -16.32
CA THR A 258 -5.40 14.93 -15.80
C THR A 258 -6.58 15.04 -16.76
N ASP A 259 -7.50 14.07 -16.64
CA ASP A 259 -8.80 14.12 -17.30
C ASP A 259 -9.81 15.00 -16.52
N GLU A 260 -11.06 15.02 -16.95
CA GLU A 260 -12.14 15.83 -16.33
C GLU A 260 -12.45 15.40 -14.90
N ARG A 261 -12.05 14.20 -14.51
CA ARG A 261 -12.27 13.61 -13.19
C ARG A 261 -11.11 13.86 -12.24
N GLY A 262 -9.97 14.37 -12.75
CA GLY A 262 -8.74 14.55 -11.98
C GLY A 262 -7.81 13.34 -12.01
N VAL A 263 -8.18 12.27 -12.71
CA VAL A 263 -7.35 11.06 -12.88
C VAL A 263 -6.28 11.34 -13.93
N ALA A 264 -5.09 10.76 -13.77
CA ALA A 264 -4.03 10.86 -14.77
C ALA A 264 -4.53 10.39 -16.14
N ARG A 265 -4.20 11.16 -17.18
CA ARG A 265 -4.62 10.87 -18.56
C ARG A 265 -3.80 9.74 -19.16
N GLU A 266 -3.70 9.73 -20.50
CA GLU A 266 -2.85 8.79 -21.24
C GLU A 266 -1.38 8.90 -20.83
N GLY A 267 -0.73 7.75 -20.69
CA GLY A 267 0.71 7.67 -20.60
C GLY A 267 1.39 7.67 -21.98
N THR A 268 2.72 7.56 -22.00
CA THR A 268 3.50 7.52 -23.24
C THR A 268 4.54 6.41 -23.23
N VAL A 269 4.98 6.03 -24.45
CA VAL A 269 6.20 5.27 -24.67
C VAL A 269 7.16 6.14 -25.47
N THR A 270 8.38 6.33 -24.96
CA THR A 270 9.41 7.14 -25.60
C THR A 270 10.44 6.24 -26.27
N ARG A 271 10.71 6.46 -27.56
CA ARG A 271 11.81 5.85 -28.30
C ARG A 271 13.05 6.71 -28.19
N VAL A 272 14.15 6.12 -27.76
CA VAL A 272 15.44 6.78 -27.55
C VAL A 272 16.50 6.22 -28.50
N ASP A 273 17.22 7.08 -29.21
CA ASP A 273 18.51 6.79 -29.79
C ASP A 273 19.55 6.84 -28.67
N VAL A 274 20.02 5.67 -28.24
CA VAL A 274 20.89 5.53 -27.06
C VAL A 274 22.28 6.14 -27.33
N ALA A 275 22.81 5.96 -28.52
CA ALA A 275 24.13 6.49 -28.91
C ALA A 275 24.11 8.02 -29.04
N ALA A 276 23.08 8.59 -29.68
CA ALA A 276 22.91 10.04 -29.74
C ALA A 276 22.42 10.68 -28.42
N GLY A 277 21.87 9.88 -27.50
CA GLY A 277 21.33 10.37 -26.22
C GLY A 277 20.13 11.30 -26.38
N ARG A 278 19.26 11.01 -27.32
CA ARG A 278 18.08 11.83 -27.62
C ARG A 278 16.83 11.03 -27.90
N VAL A 279 15.70 11.60 -27.53
CA VAL A 279 14.38 11.11 -27.90
C VAL A 279 14.15 11.28 -29.39
N THR A 280 13.67 10.23 -30.05
CA THR A 280 13.34 10.26 -31.51
C THR A 280 11.83 10.29 -31.73
N HIS A 281 11.04 9.62 -30.89
CA HIS A 281 9.59 9.57 -30.96
C HIS A 281 8.99 9.46 -29.56
N THR A 282 7.78 10.00 -29.40
CA THR A 282 6.92 9.81 -28.23
C THR A 282 5.55 9.32 -28.73
N VAL A 283 5.14 8.15 -28.27
CA VAL A 283 3.88 7.49 -28.65
C VAL A 283 2.93 7.54 -27.48
N ARG A 284 1.74 8.11 -27.65
CA ARG A 284 0.68 8.09 -26.63
C ARG A 284 0.04 6.72 -26.58
N VAL A 285 -0.18 6.21 -25.39
CA VAL A 285 -0.82 4.93 -25.08
C VAL A 285 -1.92 5.14 -24.01
N GLY A 286 -2.56 4.07 -23.52
CA GLY A 286 -3.51 4.21 -22.42
C GLY A 286 -2.88 4.62 -21.09
N ARG A 287 -3.67 4.59 -20.03
CA ARG A 287 -3.26 4.99 -18.68
C ARG A 287 -2.26 4.00 -18.09
N HIS A 288 -1.29 4.53 -17.39
CA HIS A 288 -0.27 3.80 -16.65
C HIS A 288 0.42 2.72 -17.49
N PRO A 289 1.17 3.10 -18.55
CA PRO A 289 2.03 2.16 -19.23
C PRO A 289 3.12 1.68 -18.26
N THR A 290 3.05 0.40 -17.90
CA THR A 290 3.97 -0.27 -17.00
C THR A 290 5.01 -1.06 -17.79
N ALA A 291 4.89 -2.37 -17.81
CA ALA A 291 5.85 -3.26 -18.49
C ALA A 291 5.81 -3.18 -20.01
N LEU A 292 6.95 -3.50 -20.61
CA LEU A 292 7.16 -3.55 -22.04
C LEU A 292 7.65 -4.95 -22.44
N ALA A 293 7.17 -5.48 -23.57
CA ALA A 293 7.73 -6.65 -24.23
C ALA A 293 7.92 -6.33 -25.72
N TRP A 294 9.16 -6.46 -26.21
CA TRP A 294 9.50 -6.09 -27.57
C TRP A 294 9.80 -7.30 -28.44
N ASP A 295 8.96 -7.51 -29.45
CA ASP A 295 9.22 -8.42 -30.55
C ASP A 295 9.95 -7.64 -31.65
N GLU A 296 11.26 -7.61 -31.56
CA GLU A 296 12.12 -6.90 -32.54
C GLU A 296 11.98 -7.50 -33.93
N GLN A 297 11.81 -8.83 -34.04
CA GLN A 297 11.69 -9.54 -35.30
C GLN A 297 10.41 -9.15 -36.07
N HIS A 298 9.29 -9.05 -35.42
CA HIS A 298 8.01 -8.69 -36.03
C HIS A 298 7.68 -7.20 -35.89
N ALA A 299 8.62 -6.41 -35.32
CA ALA A 299 8.51 -4.96 -35.12
C ALA A 299 7.26 -4.58 -34.29
N ARG A 300 6.98 -5.33 -33.22
CA ARG A 300 5.87 -5.09 -32.30
C ARG A 300 6.39 -4.81 -30.88
N LEU A 301 5.87 -3.79 -30.27
CA LEU A 301 6.09 -3.49 -28.87
C LEU A 301 4.75 -3.57 -28.13
N TYR A 302 4.66 -4.48 -27.18
CA TYR A 302 3.52 -4.64 -26.29
C TYR A 302 3.74 -3.80 -25.03
N VAL A 303 2.70 -3.09 -24.60
CA VAL A 303 2.73 -2.13 -23.49
C VAL A 303 1.58 -2.44 -22.54
N ALA A 304 1.85 -2.89 -21.34
CA ALA A 304 0.83 -3.11 -20.32
C ALA A 304 0.29 -1.76 -19.82
N LEU A 305 -1.03 -1.66 -19.63
CA LEU A 305 -1.75 -0.46 -19.19
C LEU A 305 -2.39 -0.74 -17.83
N GLY A 306 -1.67 -0.45 -16.74
CA GLY A 306 -2.05 -0.83 -15.38
C GLY A 306 -3.39 -0.27 -14.93
N ASN A 307 -3.76 0.92 -15.39
CA ASN A 307 -5.00 1.61 -14.99
C ASN A 307 -6.09 1.67 -16.10
N ASP A 308 -5.89 0.90 -17.19
CA ASP A 308 -6.90 0.74 -18.27
C ASP A 308 -7.24 -0.73 -18.55
N ASP A 309 -6.70 -1.67 -17.74
CA ASP A 309 -6.90 -3.11 -17.92
C ASP A 309 -6.71 -3.56 -19.38
N GLY A 310 -5.60 -3.18 -20.00
CA GLY A 310 -5.33 -3.41 -21.42
C GLY A 310 -3.86 -3.59 -21.76
N VAL A 311 -3.60 -3.91 -23.02
CA VAL A 311 -2.24 -3.91 -23.62
C VAL A 311 -2.29 -3.12 -24.93
N SER A 312 -1.56 -2.01 -25.02
CA SER A 312 -1.32 -1.31 -26.30
C SER A 312 -0.26 -2.02 -27.10
N VAL A 313 -0.42 -2.06 -28.42
CA VAL A 313 0.55 -2.62 -29.35
C VAL A 313 1.01 -1.54 -30.32
N ILE A 314 2.32 -1.28 -30.30
CA ILE A 314 2.98 -0.29 -31.14
C ILE A 314 3.73 -1.02 -32.27
N ASP A 315 3.52 -0.61 -33.53
CA ASP A 315 4.40 -0.97 -34.62
C ASP A 315 5.67 -0.11 -34.55
N THR A 316 6.82 -0.75 -34.35
CA THR A 316 8.10 -0.05 -34.12
C THR A 316 8.73 0.51 -35.40
N ARG A 317 8.19 0.21 -36.59
CA ARG A 317 8.62 0.84 -37.88
C ARG A 317 7.93 2.19 -38.04
N SER A 318 6.61 2.23 -37.81
CA SER A 318 5.81 3.48 -37.91
C SER A 318 5.82 4.32 -36.66
N ASN A 319 6.20 3.75 -35.53
CA ASN A 319 6.07 4.32 -34.16
C ASN A 319 4.63 4.78 -33.84
N GLY A 320 3.65 3.96 -34.25
CA GLY A 320 2.23 4.22 -34.03
C GLY A 320 1.54 3.05 -33.30
N VAL A 321 0.53 3.35 -32.48
CA VAL A 321 -0.34 2.32 -31.90
C VAL A 321 -1.19 1.71 -33.00
N VAL A 322 -1.07 0.39 -33.20
CA VAL A 322 -1.83 -0.37 -34.21
C VAL A 322 -3.01 -1.10 -33.63
N ALA A 323 -3.01 -1.36 -32.33
CA ALA A 323 -4.11 -1.97 -31.61
C ALA A 323 -4.03 -1.73 -30.11
N THR A 324 -5.18 -1.86 -29.42
CA THR A 324 -5.24 -2.03 -27.96
C THR A 324 -6.00 -3.32 -27.68
N LEU A 325 -5.39 -4.22 -26.94
CA LEU A 325 -5.95 -5.50 -26.51
C LEU A 325 -6.61 -5.30 -25.14
N PRO A 326 -7.93 -5.34 -25.01
CA PRO A 326 -8.59 -5.27 -23.72
C PRO A 326 -8.37 -6.57 -22.93
N ILE A 327 -8.02 -6.46 -21.66
CA ILE A 327 -7.93 -7.59 -20.76
C ILE A 327 -9.32 -7.86 -20.20
N ALA A 328 -9.94 -8.92 -20.62
CA ALA A 328 -11.34 -9.17 -20.34
C ALA A 328 -11.63 -10.66 -20.12
N PRO A 329 -10.98 -11.29 -19.13
CA PRO A 329 -11.12 -12.71 -18.90
C PRO A 329 -12.44 -13.11 -18.21
N PHE A 330 -13.16 -12.14 -17.62
CA PHE A 330 -14.39 -12.35 -16.88
C PHE A 330 -15.59 -11.67 -17.58
N ARG A 331 -16.80 -12.07 -17.22
CA ARG A 331 -18.03 -11.39 -17.66
C ARG A 331 -18.15 -9.99 -17.09
N GLU A 332 -17.78 -9.87 -15.84
CA GLU A 332 -17.78 -8.64 -15.08
C GLU A 332 -16.71 -7.70 -15.65
N ARG A 333 -17.12 -6.48 -15.98
CA ARG A 333 -16.27 -5.46 -16.61
C ARG A 333 -16.11 -4.29 -15.68
N LYS A 334 -15.15 -4.40 -14.76
CA LYS A 334 -14.81 -3.37 -13.78
C LYS A 334 -13.31 -3.16 -13.76
N ALA A 335 -12.88 -1.97 -13.36
CA ALA A 335 -11.47 -1.65 -13.20
C ALA A 335 -10.82 -2.50 -12.11
N GLY A 336 -9.50 -2.70 -12.18
CA GLY A 336 -8.72 -3.28 -11.12
C GLY A 336 -8.05 -4.61 -11.44
N LEU A 337 -8.01 -5.07 -12.69
CA LEU A 337 -7.20 -6.24 -13.06
C LEU A 337 -5.70 -5.94 -13.03
N ALA A 338 -5.33 -4.67 -13.23
CA ALA A 338 -3.97 -4.15 -13.12
C ALA A 338 -2.92 -4.98 -13.89
N PRO A 339 -2.81 -4.87 -15.22
CA PRO A 339 -1.69 -5.44 -15.97
C PRO A 339 -0.36 -4.84 -15.51
N THR A 340 0.49 -5.65 -14.87
CA THR A 340 1.73 -5.19 -14.22
C THR A 340 3.00 -5.60 -14.95
N ALA A 341 3.03 -6.80 -15.54
CA ALA A 341 4.20 -7.35 -16.19
C ALA A 341 3.84 -8.08 -17.49
N LEU A 342 4.80 -8.09 -18.43
CA LEU A 342 4.69 -8.78 -19.71
C LEU A 342 5.88 -9.70 -19.93
N ALA A 343 5.64 -10.87 -20.53
CA ALA A 343 6.67 -11.72 -21.11
C ALA A 343 6.18 -12.28 -22.45
N LEU A 344 7.05 -12.26 -23.46
CA LEU A 344 6.78 -12.84 -24.76
C LEU A 344 7.55 -14.17 -24.89
N ALA A 345 6.87 -15.21 -25.33
CA ALA A 345 7.54 -16.48 -25.63
C ALA A 345 8.62 -16.29 -26.71
N PRO A 346 9.72 -17.07 -26.69
CA PRO A 346 10.82 -16.91 -27.63
C PRO A 346 10.42 -17.07 -29.11
N ASP A 347 9.32 -17.73 -29.37
CA ASP A 347 8.76 -17.92 -30.73
C ASP A 347 7.92 -16.71 -31.22
N GLY A 348 7.71 -15.69 -30.38
CA GLY A 348 6.91 -14.50 -30.67
C GLY A 348 5.39 -14.75 -30.80
N ARG A 349 4.90 -15.95 -30.41
CA ARG A 349 3.50 -16.34 -30.64
C ARG A 349 2.60 -16.23 -29.40
N THR A 350 3.19 -16.34 -28.20
CA THR A 350 2.45 -16.31 -26.95
C THR A 350 2.89 -15.13 -26.10
N LEU A 351 1.93 -14.27 -25.73
CA LEU A 351 2.13 -13.18 -24.79
C LEU A 351 1.53 -13.55 -23.43
N TYR A 352 2.33 -13.44 -22.38
CA TYR A 352 1.91 -13.60 -20.98
C TYR A 352 1.77 -12.22 -20.35
N VAL A 353 0.64 -11.99 -19.67
CA VAL A 353 0.31 -10.71 -19.01
C VAL A 353 0.00 -10.98 -17.55
N ALA A 354 0.81 -10.48 -16.64
CA ALA A 354 0.52 -10.53 -15.21
C ALA A 354 -0.62 -9.57 -14.86
N LEU A 355 -1.63 -10.07 -14.15
CA LEU A 355 -2.78 -9.34 -13.69
C LEU A 355 -2.71 -9.23 -12.16
N GLY A 356 -2.15 -8.10 -11.66
CA GLY A 356 -1.93 -7.87 -10.24
C GLY A 356 -3.21 -8.03 -9.42
N GLY A 357 -4.30 -7.44 -9.89
CA GLY A 357 -5.58 -7.49 -9.18
C GLY A 357 -6.35 -8.81 -9.29
N ALA A 358 -6.00 -9.68 -10.24
CA ALA A 358 -6.65 -10.99 -10.39
C ALA A 358 -5.81 -12.16 -9.85
N ASN A 359 -4.61 -11.91 -9.32
CA ASN A 359 -3.68 -12.94 -8.86
C ASN A 359 -3.44 -14.04 -9.91
N ALA A 360 -3.25 -13.62 -11.17
CA ALA A 360 -3.18 -14.54 -12.31
C ALA A 360 -2.27 -14.02 -13.42
N VAL A 361 -1.92 -14.91 -14.35
CA VAL A 361 -1.29 -14.54 -15.62
C VAL A 361 -2.23 -14.88 -16.77
N ALA A 362 -2.59 -13.90 -17.59
CA ALA A 362 -3.36 -14.11 -18.80
C ALA A 362 -2.43 -14.54 -19.95
N VAL A 363 -2.88 -15.53 -20.72
CA VAL A 363 -2.14 -16.13 -21.84
C VAL A 363 -2.84 -15.79 -23.15
N TYR A 364 -2.16 -15.09 -24.04
CA TYR A 364 -2.69 -14.67 -25.32
C TYR A 364 -1.95 -15.30 -26.50
N ASP A 365 -2.71 -15.74 -27.50
CA ASP A 365 -2.18 -16.05 -28.83
C ASP A 365 -2.04 -14.74 -29.63
N VAL A 366 -0.80 -14.36 -29.90
CA VAL A 366 -0.43 -13.15 -30.67
C VAL A 366 0.22 -13.51 -32.00
N SER A 367 0.17 -14.80 -32.41
CA SER A 367 0.72 -15.31 -33.66
C SER A 367 0.13 -14.66 -34.95
N PRO A 368 -1.18 -14.25 -35.00
CA PRO A 368 -1.70 -13.54 -36.16
C PRO A 368 -0.98 -12.22 -36.39
N ALA A 369 -0.71 -11.89 -37.66
CA ALA A 369 -0.04 -10.65 -38.06
C ALA A 369 -0.80 -9.38 -37.64
N SER A 370 -2.10 -9.49 -37.40
CA SER A 370 -2.99 -8.40 -36.98
C SER A 370 -4.12 -8.93 -36.11
N PRO A 371 -4.73 -8.06 -35.25
CA PRO A 371 -5.85 -8.44 -34.39
C PRO A 371 -7.05 -8.96 -35.21
N PRO A 372 -7.99 -9.68 -34.55
CA PRO A 372 -8.04 -9.87 -33.10
C PRO A 372 -7.14 -11.00 -32.60
N TRP A 373 -6.35 -10.72 -31.58
CA TRP A 373 -5.63 -11.73 -30.83
C TRP A 373 -6.54 -12.39 -29.79
N ARG A 374 -6.21 -13.61 -29.40
CA ARG A 374 -7.12 -14.45 -28.61
C ARG A 374 -6.57 -14.74 -27.24
N LEU A 375 -7.39 -14.49 -26.20
CA LEU A 375 -7.14 -15.01 -24.86
C LEU A 375 -7.25 -16.54 -24.90
N LEU A 376 -6.21 -17.27 -24.49
CA LEU A 376 -6.16 -18.72 -24.39
C LEU A 376 -6.63 -19.22 -23.04
N GLY A 377 -6.35 -18.47 -21.97
CA GLY A 377 -6.73 -18.79 -20.61
C GLY A 377 -5.94 -18.00 -19.56
N LEU A 378 -6.08 -18.42 -18.30
CA LEU A 378 -5.45 -17.82 -17.14
C LEU A 378 -4.63 -18.86 -16.37
N ILE A 379 -3.51 -18.44 -15.76
CA ILE A 379 -2.67 -19.25 -14.87
C ILE A 379 -2.74 -18.62 -13.47
N PRO A 380 -3.14 -19.35 -12.40
CA PRO A 380 -3.19 -18.77 -11.05
C PRO A 380 -1.78 -18.54 -10.48
N SER A 381 -1.61 -17.47 -9.72
CA SER A 381 -0.35 -17.05 -9.11
C SER A 381 -0.48 -16.76 -7.61
N GLY A 382 0.62 -16.34 -6.98
CA GLY A 382 0.60 -15.73 -5.66
C GLY A 382 -0.05 -14.35 -5.68
N TRP A 383 -0.25 -13.76 -4.50
CA TRP A 383 -0.91 -12.46 -4.36
C TRP A 383 -0.10 -11.35 -5.04
N TYR A 384 -0.74 -10.65 -5.95
CA TYR A 384 -0.23 -9.54 -6.75
C TYR A 384 1.00 -9.90 -7.61
N PRO A 385 0.85 -10.70 -8.69
CA PRO A 385 1.94 -10.96 -9.63
C PRO A 385 2.40 -9.65 -10.28
N SER A 386 3.73 -9.44 -10.29
CA SER A 386 4.33 -8.15 -10.63
C SER A 386 5.56 -8.27 -11.50
N SER A 387 6.06 -9.48 -11.71
CA SER A 387 7.17 -9.74 -12.63
C SER A 387 7.00 -11.08 -13.33
N LEU A 388 7.37 -11.14 -14.61
CA LEU A 388 7.28 -12.32 -15.46
C LEU A 388 8.56 -12.52 -16.24
N ASP A 389 8.90 -13.78 -16.49
CA ASP A 389 9.90 -14.15 -17.48
C ASP A 389 9.61 -15.53 -18.07
N VAL A 390 10.01 -15.76 -19.32
CA VAL A 390 9.91 -17.07 -20.00
C VAL A 390 11.32 -17.61 -20.21
N SER A 391 11.53 -18.91 -19.90
CA SER A 391 12.82 -19.56 -20.13
C SER A 391 13.20 -19.52 -21.61
N SER A 392 14.48 -19.46 -21.90
CA SER A 392 14.99 -19.36 -23.29
C SER A 392 14.57 -20.51 -24.20
N ASP A 393 14.24 -21.68 -23.64
CA ASP A 393 13.71 -22.84 -24.36
C ASP A 393 12.17 -22.83 -24.48
N GLY A 394 11.50 -21.82 -23.95
CA GLY A 394 10.04 -21.63 -24.01
C GLY A 394 9.21 -22.58 -23.15
N LYS A 395 9.85 -23.38 -22.26
CA LYS A 395 9.15 -24.44 -21.52
C LYS A 395 8.62 -24.02 -20.16
N TYR A 396 9.15 -22.96 -19.58
CA TYR A 396 8.82 -22.53 -18.22
C TYR A 396 8.50 -21.04 -18.19
N LEU A 397 7.55 -20.68 -17.35
CA LEU A 397 7.20 -19.32 -16.99
C LEU A 397 7.57 -19.08 -15.53
N ALA A 398 8.37 -18.07 -15.23
CA ALA A 398 8.62 -17.59 -13.88
C ALA A 398 7.68 -16.41 -13.56
N VAL A 399 6.95 -16.51 -12.45
CA VAL A 399 5.99 -15.52 -11.98
C VAL A 399 6.41 -15.06 -10.60
N GLY A 400 6.83 -13.80 -10.48
CA GLY A 400 7.09 -13.16 -9.20
C GLY A 400 5.85 -12.45 -8.68
N ALA A 401 5.40 -12.77 -7.49
CA ALA A 401 4.27 -12.14 -6.82
C ALA A 401 4.75 -11.28 -5.64
N LEU A 402 4.40 -10.00 -5.69
CA LEU A 402 4.88 -8.97 -4.77
C LEU A 402 4.49 -9.27 -3.32
N LEU A 403 3.23 -9.58 -3.07
CA LEU A 403 2.65 -9.84 -1.76
C LEU A 403 2.60 -11.34 -1.42
N GLY A 404 2.69 -12.20 -2.42
CA GLY A 404 2.92 -13.64 -2.35
C GLY A 404 1.91 -14.42 -1.52
N VAL A 405 2.24 -14.75 -0.27
CA VAL A 405 1.37 -15.48 0.69
C VAL A 405 0.90 -14.57 1.84
N GLY A 406 0.95 -13.25 1.66
CA GLY A 406 0.50 -12.28 2.66
C GLY A 406 1.53 -11.98 3.74
N SER A 407 1.09 -11.23 4.76
CA SER A 407 1.91 -10.79 5.88
C SER A 407 2.12 -11.89 6.91
N GLY A 408 3.26 -11.91 7.56
CA GLY A 408 3.63 -12.94 8.52
C GLY A 408 3.92 -12.42 9.92
N GLU A 409 4.43 -13.35 10.72
CA GLU A 409 4.99 -12.98 12.01
C GLU A 409 6.26 -12.16 11.84
N GLY A 410 6.39 -11.21 12.72
CA GLY A 410 7.62 -10.46 12.83
C GLY A 410 8.78 -11.26 13.38
N LYS A 411 10.00 -10.75 13.24
CA LYS A 411 11.20 -11.35 13.83
C LYS A 411 11.43 -10.81 15.24
N SER A 412 11.63 -11.69 16.21
CA SER A 412 11.96 -11.32 17.59
C SER A 412 13.40 -10.81 17.68
N ASP A 413 13.63 -9.76 18.48
CA ASP A 413 14.95 -9.29 18.89
C ASP A 413 15.66 -10.27 19.88
N GLY A 414 15.25 -11.56 19.91
CA GLY A 414 15.78 -12.57 20.81
C GLY A 414 15.04 -12.69 22.13
N ALA A 415 13.93 -11.97 22.34
CA ALA A 415 13.10 -12.13 23.51
C ALA A 415 12.22 -13.40 23.40
N PRO A 416 12.13 -14.23 24.44
CA PRO A 416 11.19 -15.34 24.48
C PRO A 416 9.75 -14.78 24.59
N GLY A 417 8.87 -15.13 23.65
CA GLY A 417 7.47 -14.72 23.68
C GLY A 417 6.77 -14.99 22.35
N ARG A 418 5.43 -14.84 22.35
CA ARG A 418 4.63 -14.92 21.16
C ARG A 418 4.96 -13.72 20.24
N LEU A 419 5.30 -13.98 19.00
CA LEU A 419 5.56 -12.94 18.01
C LEU A 419 4.23 -12.36 17.54
N GLY A 420 4.13 -11.03 17.46
CA GLY A 420 3.01 -10.36 16.81
C GLY A 420 3.11 -10.44 15.29
N ARG A 421 2.00 -10.18 14.62
CA ARG A 421 1.93 -10.05 13.16
C ARG A 421 1.88 -8.58 12.77
N TYR A 422 2.46 -8.27 11.63
CA TYR A 422 2.65 -6.90 11.13
C TYR A 422 2.36 -6.82 9.65
N VAL A 423 1.67 -5.79 9.22
CA VAL A 423 1.31 -5.61 7.81
C VAL A 423 2.53 -5.64 6.88
N HIS A 424 3.62 -5.01 7.26
CA HIS A 424 4.82 -4.94 6.43
C HIS A 424 5.68 -6.21 6.43
N ALA A 425 5.33 -7.24 7.20
CA ALA A 425 6.02 -8.54 7.17
C ALA A 425 5.57 -9.43 5.99
N TYR A 426 5.42 -8.83 4.79
CA TYR A 426 5.04 -9.56 3.58
C TYR A 426 6.05 -10.64 3.20
N ARG A 427 5.53 -11.71 2.64
CA ARG A 427 6.28 -12.86 2.13
C ARG A 427 5.93 -13.08 0.67
N GLY A 428 6.71 -12.43 -0.20
CA GLY A 428 6.59 -12.56 -1.65
C GLY A 428 6.93 -13.96 -2.14
N THR A 429 6.46 -14.31 -3.31
CA THR A 429 6.68 -15.65 -3.88
C THR A 429 7.18 -15.58 -5.31
N VAL A 430 7.89 -16.63 -5.71
CA VAL A 430 8.16 -16.95 -7.11
C VAL A 430 7.58 -18.32 -7.41
N SER A 431 6.79 -18.42 -8.46
CA SER A 431 6.31 -19.69 -9.00
C SER A 431 6.94 -19.94 -10.36
N VAL A 432 7.54 -21.11 -10.55
CA VAL A 432 8.01 -21.56 -11.88
C VAL A 432 7.02 -22.60 -12.39
N VAL A 433 6.34 -22.26 -13.47
CA VAL A 433 5.23 -22.99 -14.05
C VAL A 433 5.68 -23.60 -15.37
N PRO A 434 5.62 -24.93 -15.58
CA PRO A 434 5.71 -25.50 -16.92
C PRO A 434 4.62 -24.86 -17.80
N VAL A 435 4.97 -24.50 -19.03
CA VAL A 435 3.98 -23.95 -19.98
C VAL A 435 2.84 -24.96 -20.13
N PRO A 436 1.60 -24.59 -19.73
CA PRO A 436 0.51 -25.54 -19.62
C PRO A 436 -0.02 -26.01 -20.98
N THR A 437 -0.47 -27.24 -21.04
CA THR A 437 -1.30 -27.72 -22.15
C THR A 437 -2.65 -26.99 -22.17
N SER A 438 -3.38 -27.05 -23.26
CA SER A 438 -4.71 -26.43 -23.38
C SER A 438 -5.70 -26.95 -22.32
N GLN A 439 -5.58 -28.24 -21.91
CA GLN A 439 -6.43 -28.83 -20.88
C GLN A 439 -6.08 -28.28 -19.49
N GLU A 440 -4.80 -28.22 -19.14
CA GLU A 440 -4.36 -27.62 -17.87
C GLU A 440 -4.71 -26.13 -17.79
N LEU A 441 -4.54 -25.39 -18.89
CA LEU A 441 -4.88 -23.97 -18.96
C LEU A 441 -6.39 -23.72 -18.75
N ALA A 442 -7.25 -24.62 -19.25
CA ALA A 442 -8.69 -24.55 -19.00
C ALA A 442 -9.01 -24.77 -17.52
N ALA A 443 -8.37 -25.77 -16.88
CA ALA A 443 -8.54 -26.02 -15.44
C ALA A 443 -8.02 -24.84 -14.59
N TYR A 444 -6.87 -24.27 -14.93
CA TYR A 444 -6.32 -23.09 -14.30
C TYR A 444 -7.23 -21.87 -14.43
N SER A 445 -7.84 -21.68 -15.61
CA SER A 445 -8.78 -20.57 -15.84
C SER A 445 -10.02 -20.67 -14.94
N THR A 446 -10.52 -21.90 -14.72
CA THR A 446 -11.62 -22.15 -13.78
C THR A 446 -11.19 -21.83 -12.35
N ALA A 447 -10.02 -22.30 -11.93
CA ALA A 447 -9.50 -22.03 -10.59
C ALA A 447 -9.30 -20.51 -10.36
N VAL A 448 -8.79 -19.76 -11.35
CA VAL A 448 -8.67 -18.30 -11.24
C VAL A 448 -10.02 -17.62 -11.07
N ALA A 449 -11.03 -18.05 -11.82
CA ALA A 449 -12.37 -17.46 -11.70
C ALA A 449 -12.99 -17.74 -10.32
N GLU A 450 -12.84 -18.96 -9.81
CA GLU A 450 -13.30 -19.36 -8.47
C GLU A 450 -12.55 -18.59 -7.36
N ASN A 451 -11.22 -18.46 -7.49
CA ASN A 451 -10.40 -17.73 -6.54
C ASN A 451 -10.77 -16.23 -6.43
N ASN A 452 -11.29 -15.67 -7.51
CA ASN A 452 -11.68 -14.26 -7.61
C ASN A 452 -13.20 -14.05 -7.46
N HIS A 453 -13.98 -15.09 -7.20
CA HIS A 453 -15.46 -15.03 -7.16
C HIS A 453 -16.08 -14.40 -8.43
N LEU A 454 -15.41 -14.55 -9.59
CA LEU A 454 -15.81 -13.99 -10.88
C LEU A 454 -16.23 -15.08 -11.86
N THR A 455 -16.98 -14.68 -12.90
CA THR A 455 -17.50 -15.60 -13.92
C THR A 455 -16.61 -15.57 -15.17
N PRO A 456 -16.06 -16.70 -15.66
CA PRO A 456 -15.27 -16.70 -16.89
C PRO A 456 -16.01 -16.10 -18.07
N ALA A 457 -15.35 -15.29 -18.88
CA ALA A 457 -15.90 -14.82 -20.14
C ALA A 457 -16.22 -16.00 -21.08
N GLY A 458 -17.40 -16.00 -21.69
CA GLY A 458 -17.80 -17.07 -22.63
C GLY A 458 -18.36 -18.35 -21.97
N SER A 459 -18.41 -18.47 -20.64
CA SER A 459 -19.10 -19.58 -19.99
C SER A 459 -20.60 -19.51 -20.29
N SER A 460 -21.19 -20.63 -20.81
CA SER A 460 -22.61 -20.72 -21.16
C SER A 460 -23.52 -21.15 -20.00
N GLY A 461 -22.94 -21.55 -18.88
CA GLY A 461 -23.65 -22.11 -17.74
C GLY A 461 -23.39 -21.30 -16.48
N GLY A 462 -24.36 -20.55 -16.09
CA GLY A 462 -24.46 -19.82 -14.85
C GLY A 462 -25.39 -18.64 -15.09
N VAL A 463 -26.48 -18.59 -14.37
CA VAL A 463 -27.26 -17.37 -14.25
C VAL A 463 -26.25 -16.38 -13.68
N ALA A 464 -25.64 -15.55 -14.53
CA ALA A 464 -25.10 -14.29 -14.04
C ALA A 464 -26.27 -13.70 -13.28
N ALA A 465 -26.19 -13.73 -11.95
CA ALA A 465 -27.22 -13.12 -11.13
C ALA A 465 -27.33 -11.71 -11.68
N SER A 466 -28.46 -11.38 -12.28
CA SER A 466 -28.69 -10.06 -12.82
C SER A 466 -28.38 -9.08 -11.71
N LEU A 467 -27.40 -8.21 -11.89
CA LEU A 467 -27.12 -7.14 -10.92
C LEU A 467 -28.24 -6.09 -10.89
N ALA A 468 -29.24 -6.24 -11.77
CA ALA A 468 -30.42 -5.39 -11.75
C ALA A 468 -31.27 -5.64 -10.51
N ALA A 469 -31.79 -4.57 -9.94
CA ALA A 469 -32.73 -4.63 -8.82
C ALA A 469 -33.95 -5.49 -9.18
N ARG A 470 -34.39 -6.35 -8.25
CA ARG A 470 -35.59 -7.15 -8.39
C ARG A 470 -36.80 -6.29 -8.03
N SER A 471 -37.89 -6.42 -8.80
CA SER A 471 -39.13 -5.65 -8.58
C SER A 471 -39.88 -6.09 -7.31
N ASP A 472 -39.65 -7.29 -6.84
CA ASP A 472 -40.29 -7.94 -5.68
C ASP A 472 -39.38 -7.98 -4.45
N ALA A 473 -38.21 -7.35 -4.48
CA ALA A 473 -37.28 -7.29 -3.35
C ALA A 473 -37.91 -6.59 -2.14
N ARG A 474 -37.82 -7.22 -0.96
CA ARG A 474 -38.30 -6.62 0.29
C ARG A 474 -37.29 -5.58 0.77
N PRO A 475 -37.77 -4.48 1.39
CA PRO A 475 -36.85 -3.52 2.02
C PRO A 475 -35.99 -4.18 3.10
N GLN A 476 -34.68 -4.00 3.00
CA GLN A 476 -33.73 -4.45 4.02
C GLN A 476 -32.57 -3.45 4.16
N PRO A 477 -31.92 -3.39 5.35
CA PRO A 477 -30.90 -2.37 5.62
C PRO A 477 -29.74 -2.39 4.61
N VAL A 478 -29.26 -3.57 4.25
CA VAL A 478 -28.27 -3.79 3.19
C VAL A 478 -28.93 -4.64 2.10
N PRO A 479 -29.36 -4.03 0.99
CA PRO A 479 -29.97 -4.76 -0.13
C PRO A 479 -29.02 -5.78 -0.76
N GLU A 480 -29.58 -6.78 -1.45
CA GLU A 480 -28.75 -7.76 -2.16
C GLU A 480 -28.17 -7.20 -3.46
N ARG A 481 -28.88 -6.24 -4.06
CA ARG A 481 -28.48 -5.61 -5.33
C ARG A 481 -28.63 -4.10 -5.27
N PRO A 482 -27.78 -3.35 -5.98
CA PRO A 482 -27.93 -1.90 -6.08
C PRO A 482 -29.31 -1.48 -6.56
N GLY A 483 -29.96 -0.55 -5.86
CA GLY A 483 -31.28 -0.01 -6.22
C GLY A 483 -32.48 -0.82 -5.71
N GLU A 484 -32.29 -1.96 -5.02
CA GLU A 484 -33.36 -2.60 -4.26
C GLU A 484 -33.77 -1.75 -3.05
N PRO A 485 -34.99 -1.92 -2.52
CA PRO A 485 -35.50 -1.06 -1.44
C PRO A 485 -34.68 -1.17 -0.15
N THR A 486 -34.41 -0.04 0.49
CA THR A 486 -33.74 0.05 1.78
C THR A 486 -34.37 1.13 2.67
N PRO A 487 -34.47 0.93 3.99
CA PRO A 487 -34.86 1.99 4.92
C PRO A 487 -33.74 3.03 5.12
N ILE A 488 -32.49 2.73 4.74
CA ILE A 488 -31.34 3.63 4.90
C ILE A 488 -31.37 4.72 3.82
N ARG A 489 -31.38 5.98 4.24
CA ARG A 489 -31.35 7.16 3.35
C ARG A 489 -30.06 7.95 3.49
N HIS A 490 -29.40 7.85 4.64
CA HIS A 490 -28.21 8.60 4.97
C HIS A 490 -27.12 7.65 5.43
N VAL A 491 -25.95 7.74 4.83
CA VAL A 491 -24.75 7.05 5.28
C VAL A 491 -23.72 8.09 5.73
N VAL A 492 -23.24 7.95 6.96
CA VAL A 492 -22.12 8.72 7.49
C VAL A 492 -20.93 7.80 7.57
N PHE A 493 -19.87 8.11 6.84
CA PHE A 493 -18.66 7.33 6.72
C PHE A 493 -17.50 8.08 7.40
N ILE A 494 -17.00 7.54 8.51
CA ILE A 494 -15.95 8.16 9.32
C ILE A 494 -14.67 7.36 9.17
N ILE A 495 -13.62 8.00 8.67
CA ILE A 495 -12.27 7.44 8.53
C ILE A 495 -11.43 7.94 9.70
N ARG A 496 -10.76 7.02 10.38
CA ARG A 496 -9.84 7.26 11.48
C ARG A 496 -8.45 6.78 11.10
N GLU A 497 -7.45 6.99 11.97
CA GLU A 497 -6.04 6.82 11.64
C GLU A 497 -5.35 5.77 12.53
N ASN A 498 -4.95 4.68 11.89
CA ASN A 498 -3.77 3.85 12.10
C ASN A 498 -3.75 2.99 13.39
N ARG A 499 -4.81 2.19 13.68
CA ARG A 499 -4.73 1.25 14.82
C ARG A 499 -5.17 -0.15 14.45
N THR A 500 -4.46 -1.16 15.00
CA THR A 500 -4.91 -2.55 14.92
C THR A 500 -6.08 -2.81 15.89
N TYR A 501 -6.82 -3.87 15.61
CA TYR A 501 -7.89 -4.32 16.50
C TYR A 501 -7.36 -4.59 17.92
N ASP A 502 -6.25 -5.32 18.07
CA ASP A 502 -5.72 -5.66 19.39
C ASP A 502 -5.19 -4.45 20.15
N GLN A 503 -4.65 -3.43 19.49
CA GLN A 503 -4.18 -2.23 20.16
C GLN A 503 -5.30 -1.47 20.89
N ILE A 504 -6.54 -1.56 20.40
CA ILE A 504 -7.73 -0.89 20.96
C ILE A 504 -8.65 -1.90 21.64
N LEU A 505 -9.21 -2.84 20.89
CA LEU A 505 -10.29 -3.74 21.32
C LEU A 505 -9.82 -5.11 21.81
N GLY A 506 -8.50 -5.39 21.80
CA GLY A 506 -7.95 -6.67 22.25
C GLY A 506 -8.34 -7.07 23.68
N GLY A 507 -8.67 -6.09 24.51
CA GLY A 507 -9.14 -6.28 25.91
C GLY A 507 -10.66 -6.30 26.09
N LEU A 508 -11.46 -6.36 25.03
CA LEU A 508 -12.93 -6.27 25.08
C LEU A 508 -13.59 -7.43 25.85
N GLY A 509 -12.88 -8.57 25.98
CA GLY A 509 -13.40 -9.75 26.70
C GLY A 509 -14.40 -10.58 25.91
N ARG A 510 -14.59 -10.29 24.63
CA ARG A 510 -15.40 -11.03 23.65
C ARG A 510 -14.82 -10.91 22.26
N GLY A 511 -15.16 -11.83 21.36
CA GLY A 511 -14.52 -11.93 20.06
C GLY A 511 -13.05 -12.34 20.16
N ALA A 512 -12.34 -12.25 19.04
CA ALA A 512 -10.96 -12.70 18.91
C ALA A 512 -9.94 -11.60 19.26
N GLY A 513 -9.85 -11.21 20.54
CA GLY A 513 -8.93 -10.19 21.06
C GLY A 513 -7.78 -10.76 21.89
N ASP A 514 -6.58 -10.13 21.82
CA ASP A 514 -5.45 -10.39 22.70
C ASP A 514 -5.17 -9.19 23.62
N SER A 515 -5.57 -9.32 24.91
CA SER A 515 -5.42 -8.25 25.90
C SER A 515 -3.96 -7.91 26.22
N SER A 516 -3.01 -8.79 25.89
CA SER A 516 -1.57 -8.52 26.08
C SER A 516 -1.02 -7.48 25.11
N LEU A 517 -1.72 -7.23 23.98
CA LEU A 517 -1.33 -6.28 22.95
C LEU A 517 -2.03 -4.92 23.06
N VAL A 518 -2.96 -4.77 23.98
CA VAL A 518 -3.69 -3.50 24.18
C VAL A 518 -2.76 -2.39 24.64
N ILE A 519 -2.81 -1.26 23.92
CA ILE A 519 -2.12 -0.02 24.34
C ILE A 519 -3.08 1.12 24.66
N TYR A 520 -4.30 1.11 24.11
CA TYR A 520 -5.34 2.12 24.35
C TYR A 520 -6.67 1.44 24.72
N GLY A 521 -6.74 0.90 25.92
CA GLY A 521 -7.94 0.23 26.42
C GLY A 521 -9.08 1.19 26.79
N ARG A 522 -10.13 0.66 27.42
CA ARG A 522 -11.40 1.36 27.73
C ARG A 522 -11.23 2.71 28.45
N ASP A 523 -10.17 2.89 29.24
CA ASP A 523 -9.92 4.15 29.92
C ASP A 523 -9.55 5.29 28.95
N VAL A 524 -8.99 4.93 27.80
CA VAL A 524 -8.62 5.85 26.70
C VAL A 524 -9.72 5.92 25.66
N THR A 525 -10.31 4.78 25.30
CA THR A 525 -11.27 4.63 24.19
C THR A 525 -12.63 4.08 24.65
N PRO A 526 -13.33 4.75 25.60
CA PRO A 526 -14.60 4.24 26.12
C PRO A 526 -15.71 4.19 25.05
N ASN A 527 -15.69 5.09 24.05
CA ASN A 527 -16.73 5.14 23.02
C ASN A 527 -16.55 4.00 22.00
N ALA A 528 -15.35 3.73 21.51
CA ALA A 528 -15.09 2.60 20.62
C ALA A 528 -15.50 1.26 21.29
N HIS A 529 -15.18 1.09 22.57
CA HIS A 529 -15.60 -0.07 23.35
C HIS A 529 -17.12 -0.15 23.52
N ALA A 530 -17.77 0.93 23.93
CA ALA A 530 -19.23 0.93 24.16
C ALA A 530 -20.01 0.73 22.86
N LEU A 531 -19.59 1.35 21.75
CA LEU A 531 -20.21 1.20 20.46
C LEU A 531 -20.06 -0.23 19.93
N SER A 532 -18.85 -0.82 20.05
CA SER A 532 -18.61 -2.22 19.68
C SER A 532 -19.44 -3.19 20.52
N GLU A 533 -19.66 -2.92 21.81
CA GLU A 533 -20.48 -3.76 22.71
C GLU A 533 -21.98 -3.59 22.50
N GLN A 534 -22.43 -2.36 22.28
CA GLN A 534 -23.87 -2.08 22.14
C GLN A 534 -24.40 -2.49 20.76
N TYR A 535 -23.57 -2.37 19.71
CA TYR A 535 -23.92 -2.75 18.36
C TYR A 535 -23.25 -4.08 17.99
N VAL A 536 -22.44 -4.12 16.97
CA VAL A 536 -21.77 -5.32 16.49
C VAL A 536 -20.27 -5.22 16.77
N THR A 537 -19.69 -6.22 17.41
CA THR A 537 -18.25 -6.38 17.49
C THR A 537 -17.77 -7.06 16.21
N LEU A 538 -17.04 -6.32 15.38
CA LEU A 538 -16.41 -6.82 14.14
C LEU A 538 -14.99 -7.24 14.50
N ASP A 539 -14.74 -8.52 14.74
CA ASP A 539 -13.43 -9.00 15.19
C ASP A 539 -12.55 -9.57 14.06
N HIS A 540 -13.07 -9.61 12.82
CA HIS A 540 -12.39 -10.03 11.61
C HIS A 540 -12.54 -8.99 10.48
N PHE A 541 -12.30 -7.71 10.81
CA PHE A 541 -12.24 -6.64 9.81
C PHE A 541 -10.78 -6.28 9.50
N PHE A 542 -10.44 -6.18 8.20
CA PHE A 542 -9.06 -6.00 7.74
C PHE A 542 -8.93 -4.74 6.88
N ALA A 543 -7.93 -3.91 7.16
CA ALA A 543 -7.46 -2.89 6.22
C ALA A 543 -6.88 -3.60 4.99
N THR A 544 -7.17 -3.12 3.80
CA THR A 544 -6.69 -3.74 2.57
C THR A 544 -5.33 -3.19 2.18
N GLY A 545 -5.10 -1.91 2.44
CA GLY A 545 -3.82 -1.25 2.26
C GLY A 545 -2.85 -1.45 3.43
N GLY A 546 -1.58 -1.21 3.18
CA GLY A 546 -0.51 -1.32 4.17
C GLY A 546 -0.09 0.00 4.82
N ASN A 547 -0.53 1.13 4.29
CA ASN A 547 -0.25 2.50 4.74
C ASN A 547 -1.47 3.38 4.47
N SER A 548 -1.48 4.62 5.01
CA SER A 548 -2.60 5.54 4.86
C SER A 548 -2.92 5.86 3.40
N ALA A 549 -1.91 6.11 2.54
CA ALA A 549 -2.17 6.35 1.12
C ALA A 549 -2.94 5.20 0.45
N ASP A 550 -2.56 3.95 0.75
CA ASP A 550 -3.24 2.75 0.24
C ASP A 550 -4.65 2.65 0.83
N GLY A 551 -4.79 2.81 2.16
CA GLY A 551 -6.04 2.72 2.89
C GLY A 551 -7.10 3.71 2.40
N HIS A 552 -6.73 4.98 2.23
CA HIS A 552 -7.62 6.01 1.68
C HIS A 552 -8.08 5.66 0.26
N GLN A 553 -7.22 5.06 -0.58
CA GLN A 553 -7.63 4.60 -1.92
C GLN A 553 -8.62 3.44 -1.84
N TRP A 554 -8.38 2.44 -1.00
CA TRP A 554 -9.31 1.34 -0.80
C TRP A 554 -10.69 1.81 -0.27
N LEU A 555 -10.71 2.80 0.62
CA LEU A 555 -11.95 3.35 1.20
C LEU A 555 -12.71 4.28 0.25
N THR A 556 -12.06 4.90 -0.72
CA THR A 556 -12.68 5.89 -1.60
C THR A 556 -12.86 5.44 -3.03
N GLN A 557 -12.07 4.46 -3.50
CA GLN A 557 -12.06 3.96 -4.88
C GLN A 557 -12.29 2.44 -4.95
N ALA A 558 -12.29 1.74 -3.79
CA ALA A 558 -12.31 0.28 -3.68
C ALA A 558 -11.24 -0.40 -4.57
N ASN A 559 -10.16 0.28 -4.82
CA ASN A 559 -9.05 -0.16 -5.66
C ASN A 559 -7.80 0.65 -5.37
N GLU A 560 -6.68 -0.03 -5.36
CA GLU A 560 -5.37 0.58 -5.32
C GLU A 560 -4.68 0.32 -6.68
N THR A 561 -4.19 1.38 -7.33
CA THR A 561 -3.46 1.21 -8.58
C THR A 561 -2.07 0.62 -8.30
N GLU A 562 -1.40 0.10 -9.33
CA GLU A 562 -0.03 -0.41 -9.19
C GLU A 562 0.97 0.67 -8.75
N TYR A 563 0.65 1.93 -8.95
CA TYR A 563 1.58 3.04 -8.71
C TYR A 563 1.96 3.24 -7.23
N PRO A 564 1.05 3.22 -6.23
CA PRO A 564 1.43 3.23 -4.82
C PRO A 564 2.09 1.93 -4.36
N LEU A 565 1.71 0.80 -4.90
CA LEU A 565 2.32 -0.51 -4.59
C LEU A 565 3.79 -0.59 -5.03
N TRP A 566 4.16 0.17 -6.04
CA TRP A 566 5.51 0.30 -6.54
C TRP A 566 6.14 1.62 -6.11
N PRO A 567 7.38 1.64 -5.94
CA PRO A 567 8.34 0.70 -5.44
C PRO A 567 8.35 0.75 -3.92
N LEU A 568 7.47 0.11 -3.27
CA LEU A 568 7.50 0.07 -1.81
C LEU A 568 6.76 1.25 -1.16
N TYR A 569 5.56 1.57 -1.65
CA TYR A 569 4.70 2.68 -1.20
C TYR A 569 5.24 4.08 -1.51
N PHE A 570 6.11 4.22 -2.50
CA PHE A 570 6.55 5.53 -2.92
C PHE A 570 6.03 5.89 -4.30
N GLY A 571 4.98 6.65 -4.35
CA GLY A 571 4.79 7.54 -5.45
C GLY A 571 5.91 8.61 -5.47
N ARG A 572 6.00 9.40 -6.52
CA ARG A 572 6.97 10.49 -6.62
C ARG A 572 6.81 11.54 -5.52
N SER A 573 5.63 11.64 -4.94
CA SER A 573 5.27 12.58 -3.89
C SER A 573 4.97 11.93 -2.53
N TYR A 574 5.13 10.62 -2.42
CA TYR A 574 4.92 9.95 -1.15
C TYR A 574 5.98 10.41 -0.12
N PRO A 575 5.67 10.60 1.14
CA PRO A 575 4.39 10.32 1.79
C PRO A 575 3.33 11.39 1.47
N SER A 576 2.10 10.94 1.26
CA SER A 576 0.95 11.80 1.06
C SER A 576 -0.32 11.03 1.45
N GLU A 577 -1.41 11.73 1.67
CA GLU A 577 -2.73 11.12 1.92
C GLU A 577 -3.33 10.48 0.65
N GLY A 578 -2.48 9.95 -0.24
CA GLY A 578 -2.88 9.41 -1.53
C GLY A 578 -3.27 10.48 -2.57
N VAL A 579 -3.05 11.76 -2.29
CA VAL A 579 -3.38 12.89 -3.19
C VAL A 579 -2.34 12.98 -4.30
N ASP A 580 -2.41 12.03 -5.21
CA ASP A 580 -1.53 11.93 -6.38
C ASP A 580 -2.36 11.44 -7.58
N PRO A 581 -2.47 12.22 -8.67
CA PRO A 581 -3.23 11.80 -9.85
C PRO A 581 -2.82 10.45 -10.43
N LEU A 582 -1.58 10.02 -10.20
CA LEU A 582 -1.07 8.69 -10.61
C LEU A 582 -1.57 7.56 -9.68
N ALA A 583 -2.10 7.89 -8.51
CA ALA A 583 -2.68 6.91 -7.61
C ALA A 583 -4.20 6.70 -7.85
N TYR A 584 -4.83 7.56 -8.68
CA TYR A 584 -6.28 7.52 -8.85
C TYR A 584 -6.71 6.46 -9.86
N SER A 585 -7.66 5.61 -9.44
CA SER A 585 -8.21 4.55 -10.26
C SER A 585 -9.10 5.08 -11.39
N SER A 586 -9.01 4.45 -12.55
CA SER A 586 -9.94 4.68 -13.66
C SER A 586 -11.39 4.29 -13.29
N GLY A 587 -11.61 3.46 -12.27
CA GLY A 587 -12.92 3.11 -11.71
C GLY A 587 -13.66 4.28 -11.07
N GLY A 588 -12.94 5.33 -10.63
CA GLY A 588 -13.49 6.54 -10.02
C GLY A 588 -13.61 6.49 -8.51
N PHE A 589 -14.35 7.42 -7.94
CA PHE A 589 -14.47 7.64 -6.51
C PHE A 589 -15.89 7.42 -5.99
N LEU A 590 -16.03 7.02 -4.74
CA LEU A 590 -17.30 6.78 -4.08
C LEU A 590 -18.23 8.02 -4.12
N TRP A 591 -17.69 9.22 -3.84
CA TRP A 591 -18.44 10.48 -3.93
C TRP A 591 -18.89 10.79 -5.37
N GLU A 592 -18.04 10.47 -6.36
CA GLU A 592 -18.37 10.65 -7.77
C GLU A 592 -19.50 9.71 -8.20
N SER A 593 -19.42 8.42 -7.80
CA SER A 593 -20.48 7.43 -8.03
C SER A 593 -21.82 7.87 -7.40
N ALA A 594 -21.78 8.41 -6.17
CA ALA A 594 -22.96 8.95 -5.49
C ALA A 594 -23.55 10.15 -6.23
N GLN A 595 -22.73 11.13 -6.63
CA GLN A 595 -23.16 12.31 -7.39
C GLN A 595 -23.76 11.92 -8.74
N ALA A 596 -23.19 10.95 -9.45
CA ALA A 596 -23.71 10.43 -10.72
C ALA A 596 -25.10 9.80 -10.58
N LYS A 597 -25.45 9.31 -9.39
CA LYS A 597 -26.79 8.81 -9.03
C LYS A 597 -27.70 9.89 -8.41
N GLY A 598 -27.31 11.16 -8.52
CA GLY A 598 -28.10 12.29 -8.03
C GLY A 598 -28.12 12.41 -6.49
N LYS A 599 -27.22 11.74 -5.79
CA LYS A 599 -27.07 11.86 -4.33
C LYS A 599 -26.29 13.11 -3.97
N ARG A 600 -26.68 13.78 -2.88
CA ARG A 600 -25.91 14.89 -2.32
C ARG A 600 -24.81 14.31 -1.44
N VAL A 601 -23.65 14.89 -1.56
CA VAL A 601 -22.45 14.46 -0.84
C VAL A 601 -21.86 15.64 -0.08
N ALA A 602 -21.42 15.41 1.16
CA ALA A 602 -20.63 16.35 1.95
C ALA A 602 -19.38 15.65 2.45
N VAL A 603 -18.21 16.26 2.25
CA VAL A 603 -16.92 15.70 2.62
C VAL A 603 -16.17 16.64 3.56
N PHE A 604 -15.81 16.14 4.72
CA PHE A 604 -15.05 16.81 5.77
C PHE A 604 -13.62 16.28 5.78
N GLY A 605 -12.76 16.87 4.94
CA GLY A 605 -11.32 16.74 5.02
C GLY A 605 -10.67 15.64 4.17
N GLU A 606 -11.41 14.69 3.64
CA GLU A 606 -10.86 13.61 2.80
C GLU A 606 -10.27 14.15 1.50
N TYR A 607 -9.05 13.77 1.13
CA TYR A 607 -8.31 14.25 -0.05
C TYR A 607 -8.29 15.78 -0.20
N ALA A 608 -8.26 16.48 0.92
CA ALA A 608 -8.36 17.92 0.96
C ALA A 608 -7.23 18.55 1.78
N PRO A 609 -6.05 18.74 1.21
CA PRO A 609 -4.95 19.41 1.90
C PRO A 609 -5.37 20.82 2.33
N ALA A 610 -5.20 21.11 3.61
CA ALA A 610 -5.51 22.44 4.16
C ALA A 610 -4.37 23.41 3.85
N THR A 611 -4.74 24.62 3.38
CA THR A 611 -3.83 25.76 3.44
C THR A 611 -4.07 26.46 4.78
N SER A 612 -3.12 26.39 5.69
CA SER A 612 -3.16 27.14 6.94
C SER A 612 -1.88 27.96 7.11
N ASP A 613 -2.00 29.10 7.78
CA ASP A 613 -0.83 29.74 8.37
C ASP A 613 -0.47 28.94 9.63
N SER A 614 0.46 28.01 9.52
CA SER A 614 0.92 27.15 10.61
C SER A 614 1.36 27.98 11.82
N VAL A 615 0.60 27.90 12.92
CA VAL A 615 0.93 28.59 14.18
C VAL A 615 1.05 27.53 15.29
N SER A 616 2.25 27.34 15.79
CA SER A 616 2.49 26.42 16.91
C SER A 616 1.62 26.78 18.13
N GLY A 617 0.95 25.79 18.74
CA GLY A 617 0.13 25.97 19.93
C GLY A 617 -1.37 26.13 19.69
N VAL A 618 -1.84 26.11 18.45
CA VAL A 618 -3.26 26.19 18.07
C VAL A 618 -4.09 25.10 18.76
N ARG A 619 -3.60 23.86 18.82
CA ARG A 619 -4.30 22.74 19.44
C ARG A 619 -4.69 23.01 20.90
N ARG A 620 -3.74 23.52 21.70
CA ARG A 620 -4.00 23.81 23.13
C ARG A 620 -4.98 24.97 23.31
N GLU A 621 -4.89 25.99 22.47
CA GLU A 621 -5.81 27.10 22.45
C GLU A 621 -7.24 26.62 22.14
N LEU A 622 -7.41 25.83 21.07
CA LEU A 622 -8.72 25.30 20.68
C LEU A 622 -9.33 24.38 21.73
N LEU A 623 -8.52 23.51 22.37
CA LEU A 623 -9.00 22.69 23.48
C LEU A 623 -9.44 23.53 24.68
N ALA A 624 -8.71 24.57 25.04
CA ALA A 624 -9.12 25.47 26.11
C ALA A 624 -10.45 26.17 25.77
N GLN A 625 -10.59 26.66 24.54
CA GLN A 625 -11.84 27.23 24.06
C GLN A 625 -12.98 26.20 24.06
N TRP A 626 -12.70 24.96 23.63
CA TRP A 626 -13.70 23.87 23.64
C TRP A 626 -14.21 23.55 25.04
N ARG A 627 -13.35 23.55 26.05
CA ARG A 627 -13.76 23.38 27.46
C ARG A 627 -14.62 24.54 27.95
N ASP A 628 -14.30 25.78 27.52
CA ASP A 628 -14.87 26.99 28.08
C ASP A 628 -16.10 27.50 27.29
N VAL A 629 -16.31 27.03 26.03
CA VAL A 629 -17.46 27.40 25.21
C VAL A 629 -18.72 26.69 25.71
N LYS A 630 -19.77 27.48 25.95
CA LYS A 630 -21.07 26.96 26.35
C LYS A 630 -21.84 26.43 25.13
N SER A 631 -22.74 25.48 25.38
CA SER A 631 -23.64 24.89 24.38
C SER A 631 -24.57 25.85 23.66
N ASP A 632 -24.68 27.10 24.12
CA ASP A 632 -25.46 28.17 23.50
C ASP A 632 -24.78 28.81 22.27
N ARG A 633 -23.54 28.40 21.91
CA ARG A 633 -22.79 28.87 20.74
C ARG A 633 -22.51 27.76 19.75
N PRO A 634 -23.53 27.20 19.10
CA PRO A 634 -23.39 25.96 18.32
C PRO A 634 -22.53 26.09 17.07
N THR A 635 -22.28 27.31 16.55
CA THR A 635 -21.44 27.55 15.36
C THR A 635 -20.05 28.07 15.68
N TYR A 636 -19.71 28.22 16.98
CA TYR A 636 -18.46 28.89 17.39
C TYR A 636 -17.22 28.29 16.73
N PHE A 637 -17.08 26.98 16.74
CA PHE A 637 -15.89 26.32 16.19
C PHE A 637 -15.87 26.36 14.66
N ARG A 638 -17.00 26.17 13.98
CA ARG A 638 -17.11 26.37 12.55
C ARG A 638 -16.64 27.79 12.14
N ASP A 639 -17.10 28.81 12.85
CA ASP A 639 -16.73 30.20 12.57
C ASP A 639 -15.25 30.47 12.88
N ALA A 640 -14.68 29.80 13.88
CA ALA A 640 -13.26 29.88 14.23
C ALA A 640 -12.38 29.18 13.19
N LEU A 641 -12.76 27.98 12.73
CA LEU A 641 -12.06 27.21 11.71
C LEU A 641 -12.11 27.93 10.35
N LYS A 642 -13.27 28.43 9.96
CA LYS A 642 -13.46 29.19 8.72
C LYS A 642 -12.53 30.40 8.57
N LYS A 643 -12.07 30.97 9.66
CA LYS A 643 -11.11 32.09 9.66
C LYS A 643 -9.67 31.62 9.42
N ARG A 644 -9.36 30.37 9.73
CA ARG A 644 -7.99 29.82 9.74
C ARG A 644 -7.70 28.87 8.59
N TYR A 645 -8.70 28.13 8.11
CA TYR A 645 -8.53 27.05 7.16
C TYR A 645 -9.33 27.29 5.88
N ARG A 646 -8.74 26.89 4.77
CA ARG A 646 -9.38 26.81 3.46
C ARG A 646 -8.89 25.54 2.79
N THR A 647 -9.78 24.61 2.57
CA THR A 647 -9.49 23.39 1.82
C THR A 647 -9.96 23.51 0.38
N LYS A 648 -9.27 22.86 -0.51
CA LYS A 648 -9.64 22.68 -1.92
C LYS A 648 -9.13 21.34 -2.40
N SER A 649 -9.69 20.83 -3.47
CA SER A 649 -9.20 19.62 -4.13
C SER A 649 -9.02 19.86 -5.62
N ASP A 650 -8.01 19.24 -6.20
CA ASP A 650 -7.81 19.21 -7.65
C ASP A 650 -8.69 18.14 -8.34
N ILE A 651 -9.43 17.34 -7.55
CA ILE A 651 -10.45 16.39 -8.01
C ILE A 651 -11.79 17.17 -8.13
N PRO A 652 -12.30 17.46 -9.35
CA PRO A 652 -13.44 18.37 -9.52
C PRO A 652 -14.76 17.90 -8.89
N SER A 653 -14.98 16.59 -8.81
CA SER A 653 -16.15 15.99 -8.16
C SER A 653 -16.11 16.18 -6.65
N LEU A 654 -14.92 16.02 -6.04
CA LEU A 654 -14.68 16.23 -4.62
C LEU A 654 -14.77 17.72 -4.26
N ASP A 655 -14.15 18.59 -5.04
CA ASP A 655 -14.14 20.03 -4.77
C ASP A 655 -15.56 20.65 -4.67
N LYS A 656 -16.55 20.05 -5.36
CA LYS A 656 -17.97 20.42 -5.24
C LYS A 656 -18.64 19.92 -3.96
N ALA A 657 -18.16 18.81 -3.39
CA ALA A 657 -18.72 18.19 -2.19
C ALA A 657 -18.02 18.62 -0.90
N LEU A 658 -16.88 19.30 -1.03
CA LEU A 658 -15.98 19.60 0.07
C LEU A 658 -16.53 20.71 0.98
N ILE A 659 -16.52 20.47 2.27
CA ILE A 659 -16.74 21.49 3.31
C ILE A 659 -15.44 22.28 3.47
N ARG A 660 -15.37 23.45 2.84
CA ARG A 660 -14.14 24.20 2.63
C ARG A 660 -13.50 24.79 3.89
N GLU A 661 -14.28 25.03 4.92
CA GLU A 661 -13.82 25.50 6.23
C GLU A 661 -13.30 24.41 7.14
N PHE A 662 -13.54 23.15 6.82
CA PHE A 662 -13.00 22.04 7.58
C PHE A 662 -11.47 21.92 7.39
N PRO A 663 -10.68 21.68 8.45
CA PRO A 663 -9.22 21.83 8.39
C PRO A 663 -8.49 20.74 7.59
N GLY A 664 -9.18 19.72 7.10
CA GLY A 664 -8.56 18.56 6.44
C GLY A 664 -7.74 17.72 7.41
N TRP A 665 -6.79 16.93 6.85
CA TRP A 665 -5.88 16.16 7.67
C TRP A 665 -4.89 17.08 8.39
N THR A 666 -4.99 17.16 9.70
CA THR A 666 -4.05 17.90 10.57
C THR A 666 -4.17 17.49 12.02
N GLN A 667 -3.04 17.35 12.70
CA GLN A 667 -2.95 17.11 14.15
C GLN A 667 -3.07 18.43 14.98
N GLU A 668 -3.01 19.60 14.34
CA GLU A 668 -3.09 20.90 15.03
C GLU A 668 -4.50 21.21 15.57
N VAL A 669 -5.54 20.68 14.94
CA VAL A 669 -6.93 20.84 15.35
C VAL A 669 -7.39 19.58 16.09
N PRO A 670 -7.81 19.66 17.36
CA PRO A 670 -8.37 18.54 18.08
C PRO A 670 -9.59 17.96 17.38
N ASP A 671 -9.75 16.64 17.39
CA ASP A 671 -10.91 16.01 16.75
C ASP A 671 -12.23 16.34 17.45
N VAL A 672 -12.25 16.60 18.77
CA VAL A 672 -13.45 17.13 19.44
C VAL A 672 -13.90 18.50 18.89
N VAL A 673 -12.96 19.31 18.40
CA VAL A 673 -13.26 20.59 17.72
C VAL A 673 -13.79 20.36 16.31
N LYS A 674 -13.24 19.41 15.59
CA LYS A 674 -13.75 18.95 14.29
C LYS A 674 -15.16 18.37 14.41
N ALA A 675 -15.42 17.60 15.49
CA ALA A 675 -16.74 17.07 15.79
C ALA A 675 -17.78 18.19 16.01
N GLU A 676 -17.43 19.28 16.70
CA GLU A 676 -18.34 20.43 16.89
C GLU A 676 -18.68 21.11 15.55
N ASP A 677 -17.75 21.16 14.62
CA ASP A 677 -18.00 21.70 13.27
C ASP A 677 -18.95 20.79 12.48
N ILE A 678 -18.72 19.48 12.47
CA ILE A 678 -19.64 18.50 11.85
C ILE A 678 -21.04 18.61 12.44
N LEU A 679 -21.15 18.73 13.78
CA LEU A 679 -22.44 18.90 14.46
C LEU A 679 -23.09 20.26 14.18
N ALA A 680 -22.33 21.30 13.89
CA ALA A 680 -22.88 22.59 13.43
C ALA A 680 -23.56 22.43 12.06
N HIS A 681 -22.96 21.68 11.14
CA HIS A 681 -23.57 21.34 9.85
C HIS A 681 -24.80 20.44 10.00
N LEU A 682 -24.77 19.49 10.94
CA LEU A 682 -25.95 18.66 11.24
C LEU A 682 -27.14 19.53 11.67
N ARG A 683 -26.95 20.54 12.53
CA ARG A 683 -28.00 21.47 12.93
C ARG A 683 -28.56 22.28 11.74
N ASP A 684 -27.71 22.72 10.83
CA ASP A 684 -28.16 23.41 9.62
C ASP A 684 -29.01 22.48 8.74
N TRP A 685 -28.62 21.20 8.59
CA TRP A 685 -29.41 20.20 7.86
C TRP A 685 -30.75 19.89 8.54
N GLU A 686 -30.79 19.87 9.88
CA GLU A 686 -32.04 19.69 10.62
C GLU A 686 -32.97 20.88 10.42
N GLN A 687 -32.47 22.11 10.45
CA GLN A 687 -33.24 23.33 10.18
C GLN A 687 -33.74 23.35 8.72
N ALA A 688 -32.92 22.93 7.77
CA ALA A 688 -33.32 22.79 6.37
C ALA A 688 -34.26 21.59 6.12
N GLY A 689 -34.40 20.68 7.06
CA GLY A 689 -35.17 19.44 6.92
C GLY A 689 -34.57 18.45 5.94
N SER A 690 -33.26 18.57 5.62
CA SER A 690 -32.63 17.86 4.51
C SER A 690 -31.14 17.68 4.77
N MET A 691 -30.69 16.42 4.87
CA MET A 691 -29.29 16.02 5.06
C MET A 691 -28.75 15.38 3.78
N PRO A 692 -27.46 15.50 3.43
CA PRO A 692 -26.83 14.73 2.35
C PRO A 692 -27.02 13.21 2.52
N GLU A 693 -27.12 12.50 1.42
CA GLU A 693 -27.25 11.04 1.40
C GLU A 693 -25.94 10.33 1.75
N LEU A 694 -24.78 10.96 1.41
CA LEU A 694 -23.45 10.50 1.81
C LEU A 694 -22.72 11.64 2.51
N VAL A 695 -22.24 11.38 3.73
CA VAL A 695 -21.36 12.26 4.49
C VAL A 695 -20.07 11.50 4.78
N MET A 696 -18.92 12.05 4.43
CA MET A 696 -17.60 11.48 4.72
C MET A 696 -16.82 12.42 5.63
N ALA A 697 -16.09 11.89 6.61
CA ALA A 697 -15.30 12.70 7.52
C ALA A 697 -14.01 11.97 7.95
N VAL A 698 -12.91 12.73 8.09
CA VAL A 698 -11.61 12.24 8.58
C VAL A 698 -11.35 12.76 9.99
N LEU A 699 -10.97 11.87 10.91
CA LEU A 699 -10.62 12.19 12.28
C LEU A 699 -9.21 11.64 12.60
N PRO A 700 -8.12 12.41 12.40
CA PRO A 700 -6.75 11.87 12.43
C PRO A 700 -6.02 11.94 13.78
N SER A 701 -6.66 12.34 14.91
CA SER A 701 -5.93 12.52 16.17
C SER A 701 -5.34 11.23 16.74
N ASP A 702 -5.88 10.06 16.42
CA ASP A 702 -5.38 8.77 16.88
C ASP A 702 -4.10 8.29 16.16
N HIS A 703 -3.72 8.91 15.03
CA HIS A 703 -2.37 8.81 14.48
C HIS A 703 -1.31 9.17 15.52
N THR A 704 -1.58 10.12 16.37
CA THR A 704 -0.70 10.69 17.40
C THR A 704 0.49 11.47 16.84
N VAL A 705 1.27 12.07 17.70
CA VAL A 705 2.55 12.72 17.38
C VAL A 705 3.69 12.11 18.22
N GLY A 706 3.54 10.85 18.62
CA GLY A 706 4.45 10.18 19.52
C GLY A 706 4.64 10.96 20.82
N THR A 707 5.87 11.00 21.32
CA THR A 707 6.22 11.75 22.52
C THR A 707 6.81 13.13 22.23
N THR A 708 6.38 13.79 21.14
CA THR A 708 6.84 15.14 20.76
C THR A 708 6.59 16.14 21.88
N PRO A 709 7.64 16.85 22.38
CA PRO A 709 7.52 17.71 23.54
C PRO A 709 6.52 18.83 23.38
N GLY A 710 5.62 18.99 24.35
CA GLY A 710 4.60 20.05 24.37
C GLY A 710 3.34 19.76 23.54
N TRP A 711 3.28 18.65 22.80
CA TRP A 711 2.09 18.12 22.15
C TRP A 711 1.32 17.17 23.05
N CYS A 712 0.09 16.79 22.66
CA CYS A 712 -0.69 15.78 23.40
C CYS A 712 0.12 14.50 23.60
N THR A 713 0.00 13.87 24.79
CA THR A 713 0.52 12.50 24.92
C THR A 713 -0.23 11.57 23.96
N PRO A 714 0.36 10.46 23.52
CA PRO A 714 -0.31 9.53 22.62
C PRO A 714 -1.71 9.13 23.11
N ARG A 715 -1.85 8.82 24.41
CA ARG A 715 -3.14 8.48 25.00
C ARG A 715 -4.13 9.64 25.03
N ALA A 716 -3.67 10.89 25.18
CA ALA A 716 -4.55 12.06 25.11
C ALA A 716 -5.04 12.36 23.70
N CYS A 717 -4.18 12.13 22.67
CA CYS A 717 -4.57 12.27 21.27
C CYS A 717 -5.63 11.21 20.90
N VAL A 718 -5.41 9.95 21.28
CA VAL A 718 -6.37 8.86 21.02
C VAL A 718 -7.68 9.07 21.78
N ALA A 719 -7.62 9.58 23.03
CA ALA A 719 -8.81 9.92 23.81
C ALA A 719 -9.61 11.08 23.18
N ASP A 720 -8.93 12.06 22.58
CA ASP A 720 -9.57 13.15 21.81
C ASP A 720 -10.34 12.62 20.60
N ASN A 721 -9.73 11.72 19.83
CA ASN A 721 -10.36 11.07 18.69
C ASN A 721 -11.56 10.22 19.11
N ASP A 722 -11.42 9.38 20.16
CA ASP A 722 -12.50 8.53 20.67
C ASP A 722 -13.70 9.35 21.19
N LEU A 723 -13.44 10.46 21.89
CA LEU A 723 -14.49 11.35 22.35
C LEU A 723 -15.17 12.08 21.19
N ALA A 724 -14.43 12.50 20.16
CA ALA A 724 -14.98 13.09 18.95
C ALA A 724 -15.94 12.14 18.26
N LEU A 725 -15.53 10.87 18.08
CA LEU A 725 -16.40 9.82 17.56
C LEU A 725 -17.68 9.69 18.40
N GLY A 726 -17.53 9.59 19.72
CA GLY A 726 -18.68 9.50 20.63
C GLY A 726 -19.66 10.66 20.49
N LYS A 727 -19.16 11.91 20.40
CA LYS A 727 -19.99 13.11 20.25
C LYS A 727 -20.70 13.18 18.88
N ILE A 728 -20.03 12.77 17.82
CA ILE A 728 -20.65 12.71 16.48
C ILE A 728 -21.80 11.69 16.50
N VAL A 729 -21.57 10.48 17.02
CA VAL A 729 -22.59 9.44 17.11
C VAL A 729 -23.74 9.87 18.04
N GLU A 730 -23.45 10.53 19.17
CA GLU A 730 -24.46 11.11 20.05
C GLU A 730 -25.34 12.11 19.29
N GLY A 731 -24.74 13.11 18.63
CA GLY A 731 -25.49 14.12 17.89
C GLY A 731 -26.32 13.53 16.76
N LEU A 732 -25.75 12.64 15.95
CA LEU A 732 -26.44 11.98 14.86
C LEU A 732 -27.60 11.11 15.34
N SER A 733 -27.40 10.34 16.44
CA SER A 733 -28.44 9.45 16.98
C SER A 733 -29.58 10.19 17.66
N HIS A 734 -29.40 11.45 18.05
CA HIS A 734 -30.48 12.31 18.56
C HIS A 734 -31.16 13.13 17.45
N SER A 735 -30.64 13.09 16.21
CA SER A 735 -31.21 13.86 15.10
C SER A 735 -32.48 13.22 14.54
N ARG A 736 -33.29 14.05 13.87
CA ARG A 736 -34.47 13.56 13.14
C ARG A 736 -34.15 12.58 12.02
N PHE A 737 -32.90 12.52 11.55
CA PHE A 737 -32.45 11.63 10.47
C PHE A 737 -32.09 10.24 10.97
N TRP A 738 -31.89 10.05 12.27
CA TRP A 738 -31.47 8.79 12.88
C TRP A 738 -32.26 7.56 12.42
N PRO A 739 -33.61 7.58 12.36
CA PRO A 739 -34.39 6.40 11.95
C PRO A 739 -34.09 5.84 10.57
N THR A 740 -33.34 6.58 9.74
CA THR A 740 -32.98 6.18 8.36
C THR A 740 -31.49 6.29 8.10
N MET A 741 -30.64 6.16 9.15
CA MET A 741 -29.21 6.40 9.07
C MET A 741 -28.41 5.13 9.35
N ALA A 742 -27.28 5.02 8.67
CA ALA A 742 -26.15 4.14 9.03
C ALA A 742 -24.88 4.97 9.21
N ILE A 743 -24.14 4.73 10.27
CA ILE A 743 -22.81 5.29 10.54
C ILE A 743 -21.83 4.14 10.44
N LEU A 744 -20.87 4.24 9.52
CA LEU A 744 -19.80 3.27 9.33
C LEU A 744 -18.48 3.95 9.69
N VAL A 745 -17.69 3.30 10.52
CA VAL A 745 -16.42 3.83 11.04
C VAL A 745 -15.33 2.81 10.75
N VAL A 746 -14.17 3.26 10.31
CA VAL A 746 -13.03 2.39 10.01
C VAL A 746 -11.72 3.15 10.17
N GLU A 747 -10.66 2.45 10.54
CA GLU A 747 -9.29 2.93 10.42
C GLU A 747 -8.83 2.78 8.95
N ASP A 748 -8.06 3.73 8.43
CA ASP A 748 -7.51 3.68 7.08
C ASP A 748 -6.48 2.56 6.93
N ASP A 749 -5.58 2.42 7.88
CA ASP A 749 -4.61 1.32 7.94
C ASP A 749 -4.32 0.89 9.39
N ALA A 750 -3.39 -0.04 9.56
CA ALA A 750 -2.90 -0.53 10.85
C ALA A 750 -1.57 0.12 11.28
N GLN A 751 -1.02 1.05 10.51
CA GLN A 751 0.29 1.72 10.70
C GLN A 751 1.43 0.77 11.11
N ASN A 752 1.45 -0.45 10.55
CA ASN A 752 2.35 -1.51 11.00
C ASN A 752 2.28 -1.79 12.51
N GLY A 753 1.11 -1.59 13.14
CA GLY A 753 0.84 -1.96 14.52
C GLY A 753 0.83 -3.48 14.71
N VAL A 754 0.97 -3.92 15.97
CA VAL A 754 0.96 -5.33 16.30
C VAL A 754 -0.46 -5.89 16.41
N ASP A 755 -0.69 -7.08 15.87
CA ASP A 755 -1.91 -7.86 16.04
C ASP A 755 -1.57 -9.36 16.14
N HIS A 756 -2.43 -10.17 16.78
CA HIS A 756 -2.15 -11.60 16.96
C HIS A 756 -2.72 -12.49 15.83
N ILE A 757 -3.68 -11.97 15.06
CA ILE A 757 -4.29 -12.69 13.94
C ILE A 757 -3.60 -12.34 12.63
N ASP A 758 -3.61 -11.05 12.25
CA ASP A 758 -2.93 -10.53 11.06
C ASP A 758 -2.64 -9.04 11.19
N GLY A 759 -1.54 -8.56 10.62
CA GLY A 759 -1.13 -7.16 10.67
C GLY A 759 -2.10 -6.19 9.99
N HIS A 760 -2.98 -6.67 9.11
CA HIS A 760 -4.03 -5.84 8.47
C HIS A 760 -5.28 -5.70 9.33
N ARG A 761 -5.43 -6.49 10.42
CA ARG A 761 -6.66 -6.46 11.20
C ARG A 761 -6.81 -5.15 11.97
N THR A 762 -7.92 -4.46 11.74
CA THR A 762 -8.15 -3.11 12.28
C THR A 762 -9.53 -2.95 12.93
N VAL A 763 -9.78 -1.75 13.48
CA VAL A 763 -11.05 -1.41 14.13
C VAL A 763 -12.06 -0.91 13.10
N ALA A 764 -13.24 -1.53 13.08
CA ALA A 764 -14.38 -1.04 12.31
C ALA A 764 -15.67 -1.11 13.14
N LEU A 765 -16.60 -0.19 12.89
CA LEU A 765 -17.89 -0.13 13.59
C LEU A 765 -19.03 0.04 12.58
N ALA A 766 -20.15 -0.65 12.83
CA ALA A 766 -21.41 -0.50 12.13
C ALA A 766 -22.49 -0.07 13.11
N ILE A 767 -22.93 1.17 13.01
CA ILE A 767 -23.79 1.84 13.98
C ILE A 767 -25.06 2.32 13.28
N SER A 768 -26.23 1.78 13.66
CA SER A 768 -27.51 2.10 13.01
C SER A 768 -28.67 1.64 13.90
N PRO A 769 -29.87 2.20 13.77
CA PRO A 769 -31.07 1.56 14.31
C PRO A 769 -31.25 0.12 13.83
N TYR A 770 -30.71 -0.18 12.64
CA TYR A 770 -30.82 -1.47 11.97
C TYR A 770 -29.63 -2.40 12.20
N ALA A 771 -28.56 -1.95 12.89
CA ALA A 771 -27.47 -2.83 13.26
C ALA A 771 -27.90 -3.82 14.35
N ARG A 772 -27.42 -5.05 14.29
CA ARG A 772 -27.61 -6.04 15.36
C ARG A 772 -27.03 -5.53 16.68
N ARG A 773 -27.56 -6.00 17.79
CA ARG A 773 -27.17 -5.53 19.12
C ARG A 773 -26.47 -6.61 19.92
N GLY A 774 -25.32 -6.25 20.48
CA GLY A 774 -24.60 -7.08 21.45
C GLY A 774 -24.07 -8.41 20.89
N VAL A 775 -23.84 -8.50 19.58
CA VAL A 775 -23.33 -9.72 18.92
C VAL A 775 -21.88 -9.55 18.50
N VAL A 776 -21.19 -10.67 18.32
CA VAL A 776 -19.89 -10.73 17.65
C VAL A 776 -20.14 -11.26 16.24
N ASP A 777 -19.67 -10.55 15.26
CA ASP A 777 -19.66 -10.97 13.85
C ASP A 777 -18.22 -11.21 13.42
N SER A 778 -17.85 -12.49 13.29
CA SER A 778 -16.54 -12.96 12.88
C SER A 778 -16.46 -13.27 11.39
N THR A 779 -17.42 -12.77 10.61
CA THR A 779 -17.34 -12.83 9.15
C THR A 779 -16.12 -12.03 8.69
N PHE A 780 -15.40 -12.57 7.70
CA PHE A 780 -14.33 -11.81 7.06
C PHE A 780 -14.90 -10.59 6.37
N TYR A 781 -14.42 -9.41 6.78
CA TYR A 781 -14.69 -8.15 6.10
C TYR A 781 -13.39 -7.39 5.86
N SER A 782 -13.40 -6.57 4.82
CA SER A 782 -12.31 -5.65 4.51
C SER A 782 -12.84 -4.29 4.07
N GLN A 783 -11.97 -3.36 3.77
CA GLN A 783 -12.35 -2.03 3.29
C GLN A 783 -13.28 -2.09 2.05
N PRO A 784 -13.02 -2.93 1.01
CA PRO A 784 -14.01 -3.16 -0.06
C PRO A 784 -15.36 -3.66 0.42
N SER A 785 -15.44 -4.44 1.50
CA SER A 785 -16.71 -4.91 2.09
C SER A 785 -17.55 -3.74 2.61
N MET A 786 -16.90 -2.77 3.27
CA MET A 786 -17.57 -1.58 3.77
C MET A 786 -18.02 -0.67 2.63
N VAL A 787 -17.17 -0.45 1.61
CA VAL A 787 -17.53 0.33 0.42
C VAL A 787 -18.71 -0.29 -0.30
N LYS A 788 -18.70 -1.62 -0.57
CA LYS A 788 -19.83 -2.34 -1.14
C LYS A 788 -21.12 -2.16 -0.32
N THR A 789 -21.01 -2.19 1.00
CA THR A 789 -22.15 -2.00 1.89
C THR A 789 -22.75 -0.60 1.72
N ILE A 790 -21.93 0.45 1.61
CA ILE A 790 -22.34 1.82 1.31
C ILE A 790 -23.02 1.89 -0.07
N GLU A 791 -22.41 1.26 -1.07
CA GLU A 791 -22.95 1.21 -2.43
C GLU A 791 -24.36 0.58 -2.47
N LEU A 792 -24.53 -0.56 -1.80
CA LEU A 792 -25.81 -1.23 -1.72
C LEU A 792 -26.87 -0.36 -1.01
N MET A 793 -26.52 0.27 0.13
CA MET A 793 -27.42 1.14 0.88
C MET A 793 -27.86 2.37 0.06
N LEU A 794 -26.96 2.93 -0.75
CA LEU A 794 -27.24 4.14 -1.55
C LEU A 794 -27.68 3.83 -2.99
N GLY A 795 -27.70 2.56 -3.39
CA GLY A 795 -28.06 2.11 -4.75
C GLY A 795 -27.03 2.47 -5.80
N LEU A 796 -25.74 2.48 -5.43
CA LEU A 796 -24.60 2.79 -6.30
C LEU A 796 -24.09 1.52 -6.99
N PRO A 797 -23.53 1.62 -8.21
CA PRO A 797 -22.84 0.51 -8.85
C PRO A 797 -21.43 0.33 -8.24
N ALA A 798 -20.93 -0.89 -8.22
CA ALA A 798 -19.54 -1.18 -7.88
C ALA A 798 -18.57 -0.38 -8.77
N MET A 799 -17.46 0.08 -8.22
CA MET A 799 -16.42 0.86 -8.90
C MET A 799 -15.32 -0.04 -9.47
N SER A 800 -14.99 -1.13 -8.80
CA SER A 800 -13.88 -2.03 -9.15
C SER A 800 -14.33 -3.50 -9.16
N VAL A 801 -13.42 -4.41 -9.47
CA VAL A 801 -13.65 -5.86 -9.31
C VAL A 801 -13.68 -6.25 -7.83
N PHE A 802 -13.05 -5.49 -6.95
CA PHE A 802 -12.91 -5.84 -5.53
C PHE A 802 -14.20 -5.58 -4.74
N ASP A 803 -14.79 -4.38 -4.83
CA ASP A 803 -16.09 -4.08 -4.20
C ASP A 803 -17.23 -4.87 -4.84
N LEU A 804 -17.11 -5.19 -6.15
CA LEU A 804 -18.06 -6.05 -6.83
C LEU A 804 -18.18 -7.43 -6.16
N VAL A 805 -17.03 -8.06 -5.79
CA VAL A 805 -17.00 -9.43 -5.27
C VAL A 805 -16.94 -9.50 -3.74
N ALA A 806 -16.51 -8.45 -3.06
CA ALA A 806 -16.38 -8.43 -1.61
C ALA A 806 -17.62 -8.92 -0.88
N THR A 807 -17.44 -9.55 0.27
CA THR A 807 -18.54 -9.90 1.17
C THR A 807 -19.10 -8.62 1.80
N ASP A 808 -20.38 -8.29 1.54
CA ASP A 808 -21.03 -7.13 2.17
C ASP A 808 -21.34 -7.39 3.65
N MET A 809 -21.55 -6.33 4.43
CA MET A 809 -21.72 -6.40 5.88
C MET A 809 -23.19 -6.67 6.30
N ARG A 810 -24.00 -7.25 5.45
CA ARG A 810 -25.43 -7.56 5.72
C ARG A 810 -25.62 -8.40 6.97
N ALA A 811 -24.72 -9.35 7.28
CA ALA A 811 -24.78 -10.18 8.48
C ALA A 811 -24.71 -9.37 9.78
N SER A 812 -24.14 -8.17 9.75
CA SER A 812 -24.09 -7.23 10.88
C SER A 812 -25.38 -6.43 11.08
N PHE A 813 -26.36 -6.56 10.18
CA PHE A 813 -27.65 -5.84 10.25
C PHE A 813 -28.81 -6.80 10.50
N ILE A 814 -29.92 -6.26 10.98
CA ILE A 814 -31.16 -7.03 11.20
C ILE A 814 -31.81 -7.42 9.88
N GLY A 815 -32.58 -8.49 9.91
CA GLY A 815 -33.39 -8.94 8.78
C GLY A 815 -34.63 -8.07 8.52
N PRO A 816 -35.30 -8.27 7.37
CA PRO A 816 -36.45 -7.44 6.96
C PRO A 816 -37.67 -7.56 7.88
N GLU A 817 -37.76 -8.61 8.69
CA GLU A 817 -38.87 -8.84 9.63
C GLU A 817 -38.59 -8.31 11.05
N GLU A 818 -37.35 -7.88 11.33
CA GLU A 818 -36.94 -7.39 12.63
C GLU A 818 -37.17 -5.87 12.77
N GLN A 819 -37.47 -5.42 14.00
CA GLN A 819 -37.73 -4.01 14.26
C GLN A 819 -36.45 -3.24 14.57
N PRO A 820 -36.27 -2.03 14.02
CA PRO A 820 -35.10 -1.20 14.31
C PRO A 820 -35.12 -0.69 15.77
N ASN A 821 -33.95 -0.60 16.35
CA ASN A 821 -33.79 0.01 17.68
C ASN A 821 -33.27 1.46 17.52
N VAL A 822 -34.16 2.42 17.67
CA VAL A 822 -33.88 3.85 17.51
C VAL A 822 -33.36 4.52 18.78
N ALA A 823 -33.06 3.77 19.84
CA ALA A 823 -32.49 4.36 21.07
C ALA A 823 -31.18 5.12 20.73
N PRO A 824 -31.08 6.39 21.18
CA PRO A 824 -29.89 7.18 20.88
C PRO A 824 -28.69 6.73 21.72
N TYR A 825 -27.50 7.05 21.25
CA TYR A 825 -26.24 6.85 21.96
C TYR A 825 -25.93 8.07 22.84
N THR A 826 -25.25 7.85 23.95
CA THR A 826 -24.69 8.90 24.80
C THR A 826 -23.17 8.74 24.87
N ALA A 827 -22.46 9.81 24.52
CA ALA A 827 -21.00 9.83 24.49
C ALA A 827 -20.40 9.64 25.90
N GLN A 828 -19.34 8.86 25.98
CA GLN A 828 -18.63 8.56 27.21
C GLN A 828 -17.33 9.37 27.28
N MET A 829 -17.09 9.99 28.44
CA MET A 829 -15.85 10.73 28.67
C MET A 829 -14.69 9.77 28.94
N PRO A 830 -13.55 9.88 28.24
CA PRO A 830 -12.32 9.16 28.57
C PRO A 830 -11.86 9.51 30.01
N LYS A 831 -11.20 8.56 30.68
CA LYS A 831 -10.55 8.83 31.96
C LYS A 831 -9.23 9.60 31.84
N VAL A 832 -8.71 9.65 30.63
CA VAL A 832 -7.49 10.40 30.28
C VAL A 832 -7.84 11.84 29.95
N SER A 833 -7.08 12.78 30.51
CA SER A 833 -7.28 14.20 30.21
C SER A 833 -6.81 14.54 28.79
N LEU A 834 -7.68 15.16 27.99
CA LEU A 834 -7.33 15.67 26.64
C LEU A 834 -6.25 16.78 26.69
N PHE A 835 -6.01 17.37 27.86
CA PHE A 835 -5.00 18.42 28.10
C PHE A 835 -3.63 17.85 28.50
N GLU A 836 -3.49 16.53 28.58
CA GLU A 836 -2.22 15.92 28.94
C GLU A 836 -1.20 16.11 27.82
N LEU A 837 -0.05 16.69 28.20
CA LEU A 837 1.02 17.05 27.25
C LEU A 837 2.28 16.25 27.54
N ASN A 838 3.02 15.93 26.48
CA ASN A 838 4.36 15.39 26.57
C ASN A 838 5.29 16.39 27.26
N GLU A 839 6.12 15.89 28.17
CA GLU A 839 7.09 16.70 28.91
C GLU A 839 8.14 17.32 27.97
N ARG A 840 8.60 18.54 28.30
CA ARG A 840 9.78 19.11 27.65
C ARG A 840 11.02 18.29 27.98
N VAL A 841 11.89 18.07 27.02
CA VAL A 841 13.07 17.19 27.16
C VAL A 841 13.86 17.47 28.45
N GLY A 842 14.07 18.74 28.80
CA GLY A 842 14.79 19.13 30.02
C GLY A 842 14.04 18.84 31.32
N ALA A 843 12.71 18.65 31.28
CA ALA A 843 11.88 18.35 32.45
C ALA A 843 11.79 16.84 32.74
N ILE A 844 12.15 15.98 31.76
CA ILE A 844 12.04 14.52 31.91
C ILE A 844 13.04 14.03 32.96
N THR A 845 12.56 13.50 34.08
CA THR A 845 13.35 12.97 35.20
C THR A 845 12.83 11.61 35.66
N GLY A 846 13.49 11.00 36.65
CA GLY A 846 13.06 9.72 37.23
C GLY A 846 13.48 8.49 36.45
N PRO A 847 12.82 7.33 36.69
CA PRO A 847 13.14 6.06 36.04
C PRO A 847 13.04 6.17 34.51
N ASN A 848 13.98 5.53 33.79
CA ASN A 848 14.04 5.52 32.34
C ASN A 848 14.12 6.90 31.67
N ALA A 849 14.56 7.96 32.40
CA ALA A 849 14.62 9.32 31.87
C ALA A 849 15.46 9.43 30.58
N ALA A 850 16.56 8.67 30.48
CA ALA A 850 17.39 8.65 29.28
C ALA A 850 16.64 8.10 28.05
N ALA A 851 15.90 6.99 28.21
CA ALA A 851 15.08 6.41 27.14
C ALA A 851 13.92 7.35 26.73
N ARG A 852 13.24 7.93 27.72
CA ARG A 852 12.15 8.91 27.50
C ARG A 852 12.64 10.16 26.77
N ARG A 853 13.80 10.69 27.11
CA ARG A 853 14.43 11.84 26.42
C ARG A 853 14.78 11.50 24.98
N ARG A 854 15.35 10.30 24.72
CA ARG A 854 15.64 9.85 23.36
C ARG A 854 14.35 9.75 22.53
N ALA A 855 13.31 9.12 23.07
CA ALA A 855 12.03 9.01 22.38
C ALA A 855 11.38 10.39 22.08
N ALA A 856 11.46 11.32 23.02
CA ALA A 856 10.96 12.68 22.83
C ALA A 856 11.73 13.42 21.72
N LEU A 857 13.05 13.27 21.68
CA LEU A 857 13.90 13.84 20.61
C LEU A 857 13.63 13.15 19.26
N ALA A 858 13.47 11.83 19.24
CA ALA A 858 13.14 11.09 18.03
C ALA A 858 11.78 11.53 17.49
N SER A 859 10.74 11.56 18.33
CA SER A 859 9.40 12.04 17.93
C SER A 859 9.43 13.48 17.42
N ALA A 860 10.20 14.38 18.05
CA ALA A 860 10.31 15.77 17.61
C ALA A 860 10.96 15.95 16.22
N ARG A 861 11.65 14.91 15.72
CA ARG A 861 12.28 14.90 14.38
C ARG A 861 11.42 14.19 13.33
N MET A 862 10.40 13.44 13.74
CA MET A 862 9.47 12.80 12.82
C MET A 862 8.60 13.85 12.12
N ASN A 863 8.30 13.62 10.86
CA ASN A 863 7.37 14.48 10.13
C ASN A 863 5.93 13.99 10.40
N PHE A 864 5.22 14.68 11.26
CA PHE A 864 3.80 14.48 11.54
C PHE A 864 2.91 15.50 10.82
N GLY A 865 3.46 16.29 9.93
CA GLY A 865 2.70 17.25 9.12
C GLY A 865 2.12 16.61 7.86
N GLU A 866 2.56 15.41 7.53
CA GLU A 866 2.13 14.65 6.36
C GLU A 866 1.81 13.21 6.78
N PRO A 867 0.73 12.61 6.25
CA PRO A 867 0.40 11.20 6.48
C PRO A 867 1.57 10.30 6.08
N ASP A 868 1.76 9.19 6.78
CA ASP A 868 2.80 8.18 6.56
C ASP A 868 4.27 8.69 6.58
N ALA A 869 4.50 9.95 6.87
CA ALA A 869 5.85 10.51 6.88
C ALA A 869 6.64 10.18 8.15
N ALA A 870 5.98 9.74 9.21
CA ALA A 870 6.60 9.25 10.42
C ALA A 870 6.95 7.76 10.30
N PRO A 871 8.19 7.32 10.62
CA PRO A 871 8.57 5.91 10.56
C PRO A 871 7.79 5.07 11.56
N SER A 872 6.87 4.22 11.07
CA SER A 872 5.92 3.50 11.87
C SER A 872 6.58 2.51 12.86
N ASP A 873 7.71 1.86 12.54
CA ASP A 873 8.41 0.97 13.50
C ASP A 873 8.93 1.73 14.72
N ALA A 874 9.58 2.87 14.48
CA ALA A 874 10.11 3.70 15.56
C ALA A 874 8.95 4.31 16.38
N LEU A 875 7.91 4.76 15.69
CA LEU A 875 6.72 5.31 16.34
C LEU A 875 6.02 4.24 17.18
N ASN A 876 5.76 3.04 16.66
CA ASN A 876 5.10 1.95 17.39
C ASN A 876 5.89 1.50 18.64
N LYS A 877 7.22 1.47 18.58
CA LYS A 877 8.05 1.22 19.76
C LYS A 877 7.86 2.30 20.83
N ILE A 878 7.84 3.56 20.43
CA ILE A 878 7.61 4.68 21.36
C ILE A 878 6.21 4.58 21.99
N LEU A 879 5.17 4.34 21.17
CA LEU A 879 3.80 4.20 21.63
C LEU A 879 3.63 3.03 22.60
N TRP A 880 4.27 1.88 22.30
CA TRP A 880 4.26 0.72 23.19
C TRP A 880 4.89 1.02 24.56
N HIS A 881 6.09 1.58 24.56
CA HIS A 881 6.80 1.90 25.81
C HIS A 881 6.11 3.00 26.61
N GLU A 882 5.48 3.96 25.93
CA GLU A 882 4.67 4.99 26.59
C GLU A 882 3.44 4.36 27.29
N ALA A 883 2.72 3.48 26.60
CA ALA A 883 1.52 2.85 27.11
C ALA A 883 1.77 1.71 28.12
N ARG A 884 2.78 0.87 27.87
CA ARG A 884 3.05 -0.37 28.63
C ARG A 884 4.24 -0.24 29.61
N GLY A 885 4.95 0.87 29.55
CA GLY A 885 6.12 1.14 30.39
C GLY A 885 7.47 0.92 29.71
N TRP A 886 8.41 1.80 30.00
CA TRP A 886 9.75 1.86 29.38
C TRP A 886 10.68 0.69 29.72
N GLY A 887 10.27 -0.21 30.59
CA GLY A 887 11.00 -1.44 30.92
C GLY A 887 10.41 -2.70 30.28
N THR A 888 9.31 -2.59 29.53
CA THR A 888 8.65 -3.73 28.92
C THR A 888 9.31 -4.06 27.57
N THR A 889 9.26 -5.34 27.17
CA THR A 889 9.73 -5.76 25.86
C THR A 889 8.67 -5.40 24.82
N PHE A 890 9.09 -4.77 23.74
CA PHE A 890 8.22 -4.56 22.57
C PHE A 890 8.00 -5.90 21.85
N PRO A 891 6.74 -6.29 21.55
CA PRO A 891 6.43 -7.57 20.92
C PRO A 891 6.77 -7.61 19.42
N GLY A 892 7.46 -6.61 18.93
CA GLY A 892 7.68 -6.36 17.53
C GLY A 892 9.06 -6.59 17.04
N VAL A 893 9.16 -6.32 15.79
CA VAL A 893 10.15 -6.73 14.85
C VAL A 893 11.19 -5.69 14.63
N LYS A 894 12.33 -6.18 14.26
CA LYS A 894 13.34 -5.46 13.52
C LYS A 894 12.93 -5.50 12.03
N GLN A 895 12.62 -4.35 11.48
CA GLN A 895 12.51 -4.05 10.06
C GLN A 895 11.17 -4.35 9.37
N SER A 896 10.42 -3.33 9.21
CA SER A 896 9.82 -3.09 7.91
C SER A 896 10.86 -2.34 7.05
N LEU A 897 11.19 -2.88 5.90
CA LEU A 897 12.03 -2.21 4.90
C LEU A 897 11.21 -1.23 4.03
N PHE A 898 10.01 -0.88 4.46
CA PHE A 898 8.98 -0.20 3.69
C PHE A 898 8.63 1.16 4.26
N PHE A 899 9.61 1.98 4.57
CA PHE A 899 9.32 3.33 5.00
C PHE A 899 9.64 4.35 3.94
N PRO A 900 8.87 5.46 3.94
CA PRO A 900 9.44 6.69 3.46
C PRO A 900 10.82 6.81 4.09
N LEU A 901 11.84 7.00 3.28
CA LEU A 901 13.17 7.30 3.77
C LEU A 901 13.13 8.67 4.45
N SER A 902 12.63 8.72 5.69
CA SER A 902 12.86 9.90 6.48
C SER A 902 14.37 9.94 6.79
N ARG A 903 15.00 11.01 6.42
CA ARG A 903 16.45 11.21 6.49
C ARG A 903 17.04 10.99 7.88
N ASP A 904 16.21 11.14 8.92
CA ASP A 904 16.69 11.46 10.25
C ASP A 904 16.78 10.27 11.20
N LEU A 905 15.98 9.23 11.00
CA LEU A 905 15.87 8.15 11.98
C LEU A 905 16.91 7.04 11.86
N GLU A 906 17.37 6.72 10.65
CA GLU A 906 18.48 5.77 10.52
C GLU A 906 19.83 6.42 10.87
N ASP A 907 19.93 7.72 10.76
CA ASP A 907 21.07 8.46 11.27
C ASP A 907 21.06 8.46 12.80
N ASP A 908 19.89 8.56 13.43
CA ASP A 908 19.73 8.45 14.88
C ASP A 908 20.01 7.04 15.41
N GLU A 909 19.55 5.98 14.73
CA GLU A 909 19.91 4.59 15.10
C GLU A 909 21.41 4.32 14.98
N ARG A 910 22.10 4.94 14.01
CA ARG A 910 23.57 4.88 13.91
C ARG A 910 24.26 5.71 14.99
N GLU A 911 23.73 6.88 15.32
CA GLU A 911 24.25 7.71 16.42
C GLU A 911 24.02 7.02 17.77
N GLU A 912 22.84 6.39 17.99
CA GLU A 912 22.58 5.57 19.18
C GLU A 912 23.52 4.37 19.27
N ARG A 913 23.80 3.69 18.15
CA ARG A 913 24.77 2.59 18.11
C ARG A 913 26.19 3.09 18.40
N ALA A 914 26.59 4.21 17.80
CA ALA A 914 27.88 4.84 18.02
C ALA A 914 28.03 5.38 19.46
N GLU A 915 26.91 5.88 20.08
CA GLU A 915 26.94 6.26 21.49
C GLU A 915 26.99 5.07 22.45
N ARG A 916 26.32 3.94 22.13
CA ARG A 916 26.43 2.69 22.90
C ARG A 916 27.82 2.06 22.83
N GLU A 917 28.54 2.27 21.74
CA GLU A 917 29.89 1.77 21.48
C GLU A 917 30.99 2.75 21.97
N ARG A 918 30.63 4.00 22.34
CA ARG A 918 31.58 4.93 22.95
C ARG A 918 32.00 4.46 24.35
N PRO A 919 33.29 4.26 24.64
CA PRO A 919 33.73 3.97 25.99
C PRO A 919 33.32 5.10 26.95
N ALA A 920 32.82 4.70 28.13
CA ALA A 920 32.40 5.65 29.16
C ALA A 920 33.50 6.72 29.38
N PRO A 921 33.13 8.02 29.45
CA PRO A 921 34.11 9.07 29.68
C PRO A 921 34.86 8.78 30.99
N LYS A 922 36.19 8.70 30.93
CA LYS A 922 37.02 8.56 32.11
C LYS A 922 36.70 9.73 33.01
N VAL A 923 36.12 9.46 34.18
CA VAL A 923 35.90 10.46 35.22
C VAL A 923 37.26 10.98 35.62
N ALA A 924 37.52 12.25 35.30
CA ALA A 924 38.73 12.92 35.74
C ALA A 924 38.74 12.94 37.28
N GLN A 925 39.73 12.31 37.90
CA GLN A 925 39.92 12.41 39.35
C GLN A 925 40.21 13.89 39.68
N PRO A 926 39.56 14.44 40.70
CA PRO A 926 39.89 15.81 41.13
C PRO A 926 41.32 15.91 41.57
N PRO A 927 42.04 17.02 41.32
CA PRO A 927 43.43 17.20 41.68
C PRO A 927 43.54 17.11 43.22
N ARG A 928 44.46 16.26 43.69
CA ARG A 928 44.89 16.26 45.11
C ARG A 928 45.46 17.63 45.41
N ARG A 929 44.85 18.34 46.36
CA ARG A 929 45.43 19.55 46.92
C ARG A 929 46.70 19.21 47.70
N PRO A 930 47.69 20.13 47.69
CA PRO A 930 48.98 19.93 48.33
C PRO A 930 48.95 19.89 49.87
#